data_1e5cc817899b3ac54baf0a216d15f3a7
#
_entry.id   1e5cc817899b3ac54baf0a216d15f3a7
#
_cell.length_a   1.000
_cell.length_b   1.000
_cell.length_c   1.000
_cell.angle_alpha   90.00
_cell.angle_beta   90.00
_cell.angle_gamma   90.00
#
_symmetry.space_group_name_H-M   'P 1'
#
loop_
_entity.id
_entity.type
_entity.pdbx_description
1 polymer ?
#
loop_
_entity_poly.entity_id
_entity_poly.type
_entity_poly.pdbx_seq_one_letter_code
_entity_poly.pdbx_strand_id
1 'polypeptide(L)'
;MNGPVFALIGAKGGSGATTICAELAKAIRADRTVALVDGDLSGRRSAAILFDAVRDLDTSREDSPLALTSVNGIALAELAPTYDSAFTIRFDDVEQLAASLVSTTQCVLADVPIPFAAPVRPFVVRATRFIVLAEPTLLGLTSARTMIGELKKFGVPITRIVLLTNCRDGNPTASRSEIEKALEVKVIGELPPMSDRSFNKSLQNFERTLRGIEAEPQIEALLPSARGFIQDRRREPRAAMRPRPATAETRETSTNGRQSKDSVLVSPRDRVKTDIHETLAKKVNLVEASQAHSDSAKLAELRSKIDDIAQQILSENQHKDLTAEEIAQLKDEVVNEALGLGPLEDLMTDPAITEIMVNGPKRVYVERLGKIDRTTKEFTSEQQLRLVIERIIAPLGRRLDESVPMVDARLPDGSRVNAIVEPLSIDGATLTIRRFGTRRLTAQDLLEKGSAVPQILDFLRACIEGRLNVLISGGTGSGKTTFLNILSSYIPERERIVTIEDSAELFLNQPHVVRLESRPANIEGRGEITIRDLVRNSLRMRPDRIIVGECRGGEALDMLQAMNTGHDGSLTTAHANSPRDALARMETMVLMAGFDLPVRAIREQIASAVDLIVQTARMRDGSRKIIAVSEIVGMEGDVVTMQEIIRFQQHGVDKDNKVSGEFQYTGVQPQCMRRFDEYGIEYDVRSLSTLASTGALW
;
A
#
# COMPACT_ATOMS: atom_id res chain seq x y z
N MET A 1 -1.74 -44.90 11.77
CA MET A 1 -0.83 -44.28 10.77
C MET A 1 -1.39 -42.91 10.49
N ASN A 2 -0.54 -41.90 10.58
CA ASN A 2 -1.01 -40.50 10.28
C ASN A 2 -1.28 -40.36 8.78
N GLY A 3 -2.43 -39.78 8.43
CA GLY A 3 -2.80 -39.56 7.03
C GLY A 3 -1.87 -38.55 6.34
N PRO A 4 -1.54 -38.72 5.03
CA PRO A 4 -0.76 -37.74 4.28
C PRO A 4 -1.49 -36.40 4.18
N VAL A 5 -0.72 -35.31 4.13
CA VAL A 5 -1.22 -33.95 3.94
C VAL A 5 -0.77 -33.47 2.55
N PHE A 6 -1.72 -33.11 1.71
CA PHE A 6 -1.47 -32.50 0.42
C PHE A 6 -1.85 -31.02 0.46
N ALA A 7 -0.88 -30.14 0.26
CA ALA A 7 -1.11 -28.70 0.14
C ALA A 7 -1.33 -28.34 -1.33
N LEU A 8 -2.55 -27.92 -1.68
CA LEU A 8 -2.87 -27.41 -3.01
C LEU A 8 -2.67 -25.90 -3.03
N ILE A 9 -1.97 -25.42 -4.05
CA ILE A 9 -1.59 -24.02 -4.18
C ILE A 9 -1.87 -23.56 -5.60
N GLY A 10 -2.72 -22.56 -5.76
CA GLY A 10 -2.94 -21.95 -7.08
C GLY A 10 -1.73 -21.12 -7.50
N ALA A 11 -1.21 -21.34 -8.70
CA ALA A 11 -0.08 -20.55 -9.23
C ALA A 11 -0.43 -19.07 -9.41
N LYS A 12 -1.70 -18.75 -9.65
CA LYS A 12 -2.27 -17.39 -9.71
C LYS A 12 -3.68 -17.37 -9.13
N GLY A 13 -4.19 -16.19 -8.81
CA GLY A 13 -5.60 -16.01 -8.45
C GLY A 13 -6.53 -16.55 -9.54
N GLY A 14 -7.60 -17.24 -9.15
CA GLY A 14 -8.54 -17.82 -10.08
C GLY A 14 -8.08 -19.09 -10.80
N SER A 15 -6.94 -19.70 -10.44
CA SER A 15 -6.50 -20.99 -11.04
C SER A 15 -7.45 -22.16 -10.78
N GLY A 16 -8.40 -22.01 -9.86
CA GLY A 16 -9.39 -23.03 -9.51
C GLY A 16 -8.93 -23.98 -8.40
N ALA A 17 -7.94 -23.60 -7.59
CA ALA A 17 -7.36 -24.46 -6.53
C ALA A 17 -8.44 -24.92 -5.55
N THR A 18 -9.26 -24.03 -5.00
CA THR A 18 -10.36 -24.36 -4.08
C THR A 18 -11.35 -25.32 -4.71
N THR A 19 -11.76 -25.08 -5.96
CA THR A 19 -12.72 -25.93 -6.69
C THR A 19 -12.15 -27.32 -6.93
N ILE A 20 -10.90 -27.41 -7.38
CA ILE A 20 -10.22 -28.71 -7.62
C ILE A 20 -10.01 -29.44 -6.29
N CYS A 21 -9.67 -28.72 -5.22
CA CYS A 21 -9.51 -29.29 -3.88
C CYS A 21 -10.83 -29.93 -3.39
N ALA A 22 -11.96 -29.24 -3.58
CA ALA A 22 -13.29 -29.74 -3.24
C ALA A 22 -13.69 -30.97 -4.08
N GLU A 23 -13.49 -30.94 -5.40
CA GLU A 23 -13.80 -32.07 -6.27
C GLU A 23 -12.89 -33.28 -6.00
N LEU A 24 -11.61 -33.04 -5.66
CA LEU A 24 -10.69 -34.10 -5.26
C LEU A 24 -11.10 -34.72 -3.92
N ALA A 25 -11.56 -33.91 -2.94
CA ALA A 25 -12.09 -34.42 -1.68
C ALA A 25 -13.31 -35.33 -1.89
N LYS A 26 -14.21 -34.95 -2.80
CA LYS A 26 -15.38 -35.80 -3.20
C LYS A 26 -14.92 -37.12 -3.83
N ALA A 27 -13.87 -37.10 -4.66
CA ALA A 27 -13.34 -38.31 -5.28
C ALA A 27 -12.66 -39.25 -4.28
N ILE A 28 -11.84 -38.73 -3.36
CA ILE A 28 -11.13 -39.50 -2.33
C ILE A 28 -12.10 -40.12 -1.32
N ARG A 29 -13.15 -39.39 -0.96
CA ARG A 29 -14.16 -39.85 0.00
C ARG A 29 -14.83 -41.18 -0.39
N ALA A 30 -14.85 -41.53 -1.66
CA ALA A 30 -15.46 -42.78 -2.11
C ALA A 30 -14.91 -44.01 -1.38
N ASP A 31 -13.63 -43.97 -1.02
CA ASP A 31 -12.90 -45.09 -0.44
C ASP A 31 -12.20 -44.80 0.89
N ARG A 32 -12.08 -43.53 1.30
CA ARG A 32 -11.29 -43.12 2.48
C ARG A 32 -11.91 -41.96 3.25
N THR A 33 -11.56 -41.85 4.52
CA THR A 33 -11.86 -40.65 5.31
C THR A 33 -10.95 -39.52 4.89
N VAL A 34 -11.53 -38.36 4.53
CA VAL A 34 -10.79 -37.18 4.05
C VAL A 34 -11.20 -35.95 4.85
N ALA A 35 -10.21 -35.10 5.13
CA ALA A 35 -10.42 -33.75 5.59
C ALA A 35 -10.06 -32.74 4.48
N LEU A 36 -10.88 -31.74 4.33
CA LEU A 36 -10.63 -30.57 3.49
C LEU A 36 -10.44 -29.35 4.39
N VAL A 37 -9.32 -28.65 4.24
CA VAL A 37 -9.01 -27.44 4.98
C VAL A 37 -9.11 -26.26 4.02
N ASP A 38 -10.02 -25.34 4.32
CA ASP A 38 -10.13 -24.06 3.63
C ASP A 38 -9.23 -23.03 4.32
N GLY A 39 -8.10 -22.72 3.70
CA GLY A 39 -7.11 -21.78 4.18
C GLY A 39 -7.42 -20.32 3.79
N ASP A 40 -8.54 -20.04 3.16
CA ASP A 40 -8.96 -18.68 2.82
C ASP A 40 -9.33 -17.90 4.08
N LEU A 41 -8.48 -16.93 4.44
CA LEU A 41 -8.68 -16.07 5.62
C LEU A 41 -9.53 -14.82 5.31
N SER A 42 -10.15 -14.74 4.13
CA SER A 42 -10.99 -13.60 3.75
C SER A 42 -12.44 -13.67 4.30
N GLY A 43 -12.80 -14.75 4.96
CA GLY A 43 -14.15 -14.98 5.45
C GLY A 43 -15.19 -15.32 4.37
N ARG A 44 -14.74 -15.63 3.14
CA ARG A 44 -15.63 -15.91 2.00
C ARG A 44 -16.22 -17.32 2.02
N ARG A 45 -15.69 -18.21 2.88
CA ARG A 45 -16.15 -19.59 3.02
C ARG A 45 -16.20 -20.33 1.67
N SER A 46 -15.17 -20.17 0.88
CA SER A 46 -15.13 -20.61 -0.52
C SER A 46 -15.37 -22.11 -0.68
N ALA A 47 -14.81 -22.94 0.21
CA ALA A 47 -15.05 -24.39 0.21
C ALA A 47 -16.46 -24.75 0.67
N ALA A 48 -17.01 -24.10 1.70
CA ALA A 48 -18.35 -24.35 2.20
C ALA A 48 -19.42 -24.06 1.14
N ILE A 49 -19.23 -23.01 0.32
CA ILE A 49 -20.12 -22.67 -0.79
C ILE A 49 -20.16 -23.81 -1.82
N LEU A 50 -19.03 -24.42 -2.14
CA LEU A 50 -18.94 -25.53 -3.10
C LEU A 50 -19.61 -26.80 -2.65
N PHE A 51 -19.88 -26.95 -1.33
CA PHE A 51 -20.61 -28.07 -0.74
C PHE A 51 -22.06 -27.75 -0.37
N ASP A 52 -22.54 -26.55 -0.67
CA ASP A 52 -23.86 -26.04 -0.23
C ASP A 52 -24.06 -26.10 1.31
N ALA A 53 -22.96 -25.99 2.04
CA ALA A 53 -22.91 -26.18 3.50
C ALA A 53 -23.13 -24.88 4.28
N VAL A 54 -23.46 -23.78 3.61
CA VAL A 54 -23.60 -22.44 4.23
C VAL A 54 -24.81 -22.35 5.17
N ARG A 55 -25.78 -23.31 5.07
CA ARG A 55 -27.06 -23.27 5.80
C ARG A 55 -27.02 -23.80 7.22
N ASP A 56 -26.05 -24.63 7.59
CA ASP A 56 -26.08 -25.42 8.84
C ASP A 56 -25.02 -25.02 9.88
N LEU A 57 -24.56 -23.76 9.89
CA LEU A 57 -23.78 -23.29 11.03
C LEU A 57 -24.70 -23.04 12.20
N ASP A 58 -24.72 -24.00 13.14
CA ASP A 58 -25.27 -23.80 14.46
C ASP A 58 -24.50 -22.67 15.15
N THR A 59 -25.12 -21.50 15.25
CA THR A 59 -24.59 -20.28 15.84
C THR A 59 -24.37 -20.37 17.36
N SER A 60 -24.58 -21.54 17.94
CA SER A 60 -24.48 -21.80 19.39
C SER A 60 -23.04 -21.90 19.93
N ARG A 61 -22.00 -21.81 19.07
CA ARG A 61 -20.60 -21.71 19.49
C ARG A 61 -19.93 -20.44 18.95
N GLU A 62 -20.40 -19.30 19.44
CA GLU A 62 -19.93 -17.97 19.06
C GLU A 62 -18.43 -17.68 19.38
N ASP A 63 -17.73 -18.56 20.08
CA ASP A 63 -16.39 -18.28 20.62
C ASP A 63 -15.22 -18.97 19.89
N SER A 64 -15.45 -19.80 18.86
CA SER A 64 -14.36 -20.48 18.16
C SER A 64 -14.06 -19.81 16.82
N PRO A 65 -12.80 -19.33 16.59
CA PRO A 65 -12.38 -18.76 15.31
C PRO A 65 -12.22 -19.82 14.20
N LEU A 66 -12.42 -21.09 14.52
CA LEU A 66 -12.31 -22.25 13.63
C LEU A 66 -13.65 -22.96 13.52
N ALA A 67 -14.09 -23.24 12.29
CA ALA A 67 -15.27 -24.06 12.07
C ALA A 67 -14.87 -25.45 11.54
N LEU A 68 -15.36 -26.51 12.20
CA LEU A 68 -15.21 -27.88 11.74
C LEU A 68 -16.61 -28.48 11.54
N THR A 69 -16.96 -28.76 10.29
CA THR A 69 -18.24 -29.31 9.90
C THR A 69 -18.05 -30.61 9.14
N SER A 70 -19.01 -31.56 9.28
CA SER A 70 -19.01 -32.77 8.47
C SER A 70 -20.03 -32.63 7.36
N VAL A 71 -19.53 -32.52 6.12
CA VAL A 71 -20.40 -32.37 4.95
C VAL A 71 -20.24 -33.55 4.04
N ASN A 72 -21.36 -34.28 3.85
CA ASN A 72 -21.35 -35.47 3.00
C ASN A 72 -20.22 -36.47 3.36
N GLY A 73 -19.82 -36.61 4.63
CA GLY A 73 -18.73 -37.48 5.09
C GLY A 73 -17.32 -36.97 4.82
N ILE A 74 -17.15 -35.71 4.46
CA ILE A 74 -15.89 -35.00 4.39
C ILE A 74 -15.82 -34.11 5.64
N ALA A 75 -14.70 -34.14 6.37
CA ALA A 75 -14.45 -33.20 7.44
C ALA A 75 -13.97 -31.87 6.84
N LEU A 76 -14.85 -30.87 6.79
CA LEU A 76 -14.52 -29.53 6.31
C LEU A 76 -14.07 -28.66 7.47
N ALA A 77 -12.84 -28.18 7.41
CA ALA A 77 -12.24 -27.25 8.37
C ALA A 77 -12.04 -25.89 7.71
N GLU A 78 -12.74 -24.88 8.19
CA GLU A 78 -12.60 -23.49 7.74
C GLU A 78 -11.75 -22.71 8.76
N LEU A 79 -10.59 -22.18 8.34
CA LEU A 79 -9.68 -21.47 9.24
C LEU A 79 -10.17 -20.07 9.60
N ALA A 80 -11.01 -19.46 8.75
CA ALA A 80 -11.63 -18.18 9.04
C ALA A 80 -13.04 -18.13 8.45
N PRO A 81 -14.04 -18.71 9.14
CA PRO A 81 -15.41 -18.75 8.63
C PRO A 81 -16.08 -17.37 8.55
N THR A 82 -15.56 -16.38 9.28
CA THR A 82 -16.00 -14.98 9.20
C THR A 82 -14.79 -14.05 9.07
N TYR A 83 -15.01 -12.83 8.59
CA TYR A 83 -13.95 -11.83 8.50
C TYR A 83 -13.31 -11.54 9.87
N ASP A 84 -14.09 -11.47 10.93
CA ASP A 84 -13.61 -11.21 12.30
C ASP A 84 -12.79 -12.38 12.85
N SER A 85 -13.12 -13.62 12.51
CA SER A 85 -12.37 -14.80 12.94
C SER A 85 -10.94 -14.84 12.39
N ALA A 86 -10.69 -14.23 11.22
CA ALA A 86 -9.33 -14.10 10.67
C ALA A 86 -8.37 -13.32 11.56
N PHE A 87 -8.88 -12.38 12.37
CA PHE A 87 -8.08 -11.59 13.31
C PHE A 87 -7.93 -12.22 14.70
N THR A 88 -8.78 -13.17 15.05
CA THR A 88 -8.82 -13.81 16.38
C THR A 88 -8.21 -15.20 16.40
N ILE A 89 -7.96 -15.80 15.23
CA ILE A 89 -7.40 -17.14 15.09
C ILE A 89 -6.01 -17.25 15.72
N ARG A 90 -5.80 -18.23 16.61
CA ARG A 90 -4.54 -18.49 17.27
C ARG A 90 -3.80 -19.61 16.55
N PHE A 91 -2.48 -19.46 16.45
CA PHE A 91 -1.62 -20.50 15.86
C PHE A 91 -1.77 -21.84 16.57
N ASP A 92 -1.84 -21.84 17.91
CA ASP A 92 -1.96 -23.06 18.72
C ASP A 92 -3.27 -23.84 18.45
N ASP A 93 -4.37 -23.12 18.19
CA ASP A 93 -5.67 -23.74 17.86
C ASP A 93 -5.60 -24.46 16.50
N VAL A 94 -4.96 -23.82 15.51
CA VAL A 94 -4.76 -24.43 14.19
C VAL A 94 -3.73 -25.58 14.25
N GLU A 95 -2.73 -25.49 15.09
CA GLU A 95 -1.78 -26.56 15.31
C GLU A 95 -2.44 -27.82 15.90
N GLN A 96 -3.32 -27.61 16.89
CA GLN A 96 -4.12 -28.69 17.47
C GLN A 96 -5.09 -29.29 16.45
N LEU A 97 -5.78 -28.43 15.65
CA LEU A 97 -6.66 -28.88 14.57
C LEU A 97 -5.89 -29.72 13.55
N ALA A 98 -4.76 -29.24 13.07
CA ALA A 98 -3.92 -29.95 12.10
C ALA A 98 -3.45 -31.32 12.64
N ALA A 99 -3.01 -31.38 13.88
CA ALA A 99 -2.63 -32.64 14.55
C ALA A 99 -3.84 -33.60 14.67
N SER A 100 -5.00 -33.11 15.03
CA SER A 100 -6.24 -33.88 15.13
C SER A 100 -6.65 -34.43 13.77
N LEU A 101 -6.72 -33.60 12.72
CA LEU A 101 -7.12 -34.04 11.39
C LEU A 101 -6.16 -35.10 10.81
N VAL A 102 -4.86 -34.92 10.95
CA VAL A 102 -3.86 -35.90 10.50
C VAL A 102 -3.98 -37.23 11.22
N SER A 103 -4.40 -37.24 12.50
CA SER A 103 -4.56 -38.48 13.28
C SER A 103 -5.90 -39.18 13.04
N THR A 104 -6.95 -38.44 12.69
CA THR A 104 -8.33 -38.95 12.57
C THR A 104 -8.75 -39.26 11.14
N THR A 105 -8.09 -38.69 10.14
CA THR A 105 -8.42 -38.92 8.72
C THR A 105 -7.29 -39.63 7.98
N GLN A 106 -7.67 -40.32 6.91
CA GLN A 106 -6.71 -41.04 6.06
C GLN A 106 -6.05 -40.16 5.00
N CYS A 107 -6.56 -38.94 4.79
CA CYS A 107 -6.00 -37.94 3.89
C CYS A 107 -6.46 -36.54 4.30
N VAL A 108 -5.55 -35.58 4.26
CA VAL A 108 -5.86 -34.16 4.48
C VAL A 108 -5.51 -33.39 3.20
N LEU A 109 -6.48 -32.70 2.64
CA LEU A 109 -6.30 -31.75 1.55
C LEU A 109 -6.36 -30.34 2.12
N ALA A 110 -5.31 -29.54 1.95
CA ALA A 110 -5.29 -28.18 2.41
C ALA A 110 -5.24 -27.23 1.19
N ASP A 111 -6.25 -26.40 1.02
CA ASP A 111 -6.23 -25.27 0.10
C ASP A 111 -5.43 -24.14 0.75
N VAL A 112 -4.28 -23.84 0.21
CA VAL A 112 -3.30 -22.94 0.82
C VAL A 112 -3.17 -21.66 0.00
N PRO A 113 -3.63 -20.50 0.53
CA PRO A 113 -3.48 -19.23 -0.15
C PRO A 113 -2.03 -18.70 -0.12
N ILE A 114 -1.73 -17.80 -1.02
CA ILE A 114 -0.44 -17.12 -1.11
C ILE A 114 -0.63 -15.64 -0.74
N PRO A 115 0.30 -15.04 0.01
CA PRO A 115 1.45 -15.62 0.73
C PRO A 115 1.01 -16.49 1.92
N PHE A 116 1.84 -17.45 2.35
CA PHE A 116 1.52 -18.35 3.45
C PHE A 116 1.27 -17.58 4.75
N ALA A 117 0.02 -17.30 5.03
CA ALA A 117 -0.37 -16.65 6.28
C ALA A 117 0.00 -17.54 7.50
N ALA A 118 0.26 -16.91 8.64
CA ALA A 118 0.65 -17.66 9.85
C ALA A 118 -0.34 -18.80 10.21
N PRO A 119 -1.67 -18.64 10.09
CA PRO A 119 -2.61 -19.72 10.42
C PRO A 119 -2.52 -20.96 9.53
N VAL A 120 -2.10 -20.87 8.28
CA VAL A 120 -2.01 -22.06 7.40
C VAL A 120 -0.69 -22.84 7.55
N ARG A 121 0.30 -22.27 8.21
CA ARG A 121 1.64 -22.89 8.39
C ARG A 121 1.62 -24.28 9.01
N PRO A 122 0.76 -24.62 9.99
CA PRO A 122 0.71 -25.98 10.55
C PRO A 122 0.45 -27.07 9.49
N PHE A 123 -0.33 -26.76 8.47
CA PHE A 123 -0.59 -27.68 7.36
C PHE A 123 0.57 -27.68 6.34
N VAL A 124 1.18 -26.51 6.09
CA VAL A 124 2.35 -26.39 5.21
C VAL A 124 3.53 -27.22 5.74
N VAL A 125 3.81 -27.15 7.05
CA VAL A 125 4.90 -27.93 7.67
C VAL A 125 4.65 -29.43 7.60
N ARG A 126 3.39 -29.85 7.70
CA ARG A 126 3.00 -31.27 7.65
C ARG A 126 2.78 -31.80 6.23
N ALA A 127 2.83 -30.94 5.22
CA ALA A 127 2.54 -31.33 3.84
C ALA A 127 3.53 -32.39 3.34
N THR A 128 2.99 -33.53 2.95
CA THR A 128 3.74 -34.60 2.29
C THR A 128 4.16 -34.20 0.89
N ARG A 129 3.25 -33.51 0.18
CA ARG A 129 3.48 -32.94 -1.17
C ARG A 129 2.82 -31.58 -1.30
N PHE A 130 3.43 -30.73 -2.09
CA PHE A 130 2.90 -29.44 -2.54
C PHE A 130 2.44 -29.58 -4.00
N ILE A 131 1.16 -29.47 -4.22
CA ILE A 131 0.55 -29.58 -5.56
C ILE A 131 0.33 -28.16 -6.07
N VAL A 132 1.19 -27.72 -6.98
CA VAL A 132 1.03 -26.41 -7.64
C VAL A 132 0.06 -26.58 -8.78
N LEU A 133 -1.05 -25.85 -8.76
CA LEU A 133 -2.06 -25.86 -9.81
C LEU A 133 -1.79 -24.71 -10.78
N ALA A 134 -1.58 -25.03 -12.06
CA ALA A 134 -1.31 -24.04 -13.10
C ALA A 134 -2.06 -24.32 -14.39
N GLU A 135 -2.42 -23.27 -15.12
CA GLU A 135 -2.89 -23.39 -16.50
C GLU A 135 -1.69 -23.69 -17.43
N PRO A 136 -1.84 -24.58 -18.43
CA PRO A 136 -0.77 -24.89 -19.38
C PRO A 136 -0.63 -23.77 -20.44
N THR A 137 -0.60 -22.52 -20.02
CA THR A 137 -0.41 -21.30 -20.83
C THR A 137 0.91 -20.63 -20.44
N LEU A 138 1.48 -19.78 -21.29
CA LEU A 138 2.71 -19.07 -20.98
C LEU A 138 2.62 -18.30 -19.65
N LEU A 139 1.51 -17.60 -19.42
CA LEU A 139 1.27 -16.84 -18.18
C LEU A 139 1.11 -17.77 -16.97
N GLY A 140 0.32 -18.86 -17.10
CA GLY A 140 0.13 -19.84 -16.04
C GLY A 140 1.43 -20.54 -15.63
N LEU A 141 2.28 -20.90 -16.60
CA LEU A 141 3.57 -21.53 -16.35
C LEU A 141 4.61 -20.56 -15.76
N THR A 142 4.58 -19.29 -16.16
CA THR A 142 5.42 -18.25 -15.54
C THR A 142 5.04 -18.04 -14.09
N SER A 143 3.74 -18.00 -13.78
CA SER A 143 3.24 -17.91 -12.41
C SER A 143 3.61 -19.14 -11.58
N ALA A 144 3.52 -20.35 -12.19
CA ALA A 144 3.95 -21.59 -11.53
C ALA A 144 5.45 -21.59 -11.20
N ARG A 145 6.29 -21.08 -12.12
CA ARG A 145 7.75 -20.93 -11.89
C ARG A 145 8.02 -20.03 -10.70
N THR A 146 7.33 -18.88 -10.62
CA THR A 146 7.46 -17.96 -9.49
C THR A 146 7.07 -18.65 -8.18
N MET A 147 5.93 -19.37 -8.18
CA MET A 147 5.45 -20.11 -7.02
C MET A 147 6.41 -21.19 -6.55
N ILE A 148 6.93 -21.99 -7.47
CA ILE A 148 7.95 -23.00 -7.16
C ILE A 148 9.21 -22.34 -6.57
N GLY A 149 9.58 -21.15 -7.09
CA GLY A 149 10.67 -20.34 -6.55
C GLY A 149 10.42 -19.92 -5.12
N GLU A 150 9.22 -19.46 -4.78
CA GLU A 150 8.85 -19.10 -3.41
C GLU A 150 8.85 -20.32 -2.48
N LEU A 151 8.27 -21.44 -2.90
CA LEU A 151 8.33 -22.68 -2.12
C LEU A 151 9.78 -23.11 -1.81
N LYS A 152 10.69 -23.00 -2.80
CA LYS A 152 12.13 -23.27 -2.58
C LYS A 152 12.76 -22.31 -1.56
N LYS A 153 12.40 -21.01 -1.60
CA LYS A 153 12.86 -20.03 -0.60
C LYS A 153 12.38 -20.35 0.82
N PHE A 154 11.18 -20.91 0.95
CA PHE A 154 10.65 -21.43 2.21
C PHE A 154 11.31 -22.76 2.64
N GLY A 155 12.30 -23.26 1.91
CA GLY A 155 13.02 -24.49 2.22
C GLY A 155 12.29 -25.76 1.82
N VAL A 156 11.25 -25.70 0.97
CA VAL A 156 10.56 -26.88 0.45
C VAL A 156 11.46 -27.56 -0.60
N PRO A 157 11.85 -28.84 -0.39
CA PRO A 157 12.63 -29.57 -1.38
C PRO A 157 11.85 -29.72 -2.69
N ILE A 158 12.53 -29.56 -3.82
CA ILE A 158 11.88 -29.66 -5.15
C ILE A 158 11.22 -31.03 -5.37
N THR A 159 11.75 -32.08 -4.74
CA THR A 159 11.20 -33.45 -4.79
C THR A 159 9.82 -33.57 -4.14
N ARG A 160 9.42 -32.62 -3.29
CA ARG A 160 8.07 -32.55 -2.69
C ARG A 160 7.10 -31.69 -3.48
N ILE A 161 7.58 -30.94 -4.46
CA ILE A 161 6.76 -30.08 -5.31
C ILE A 161 6.37 -30.84 -6.57
N VAL A 162 5.08 -30.88 -6.86
CA VAL A 162 4.52 -31.52 -8.06
C VAL A 162 3.56 -30.55 -8.74
N LEU A 163 3.36 -30.71 -10.04
CA LEU A 163 2.49 -29.85 -10.81
C LEU A 163 1.22 -30.60 -11.23
N LEU A 164 0.09 -29.94 -11.11
CA LEU A 164 -1.18 -30.33 -11.70
C LEU A 164 -1.58 -29.25 -12.71
N THR A 165 -1.74 -29.61 -13.99
CA THR A 165 -2.22 -28.67 -14.99
C THR A 165 -3.75 -28.70 -15.09
N ASN A 166 -4.36 -27.51 -15.17
CA ASN A 166 -5.79 -27.33 -15.33
C ASN A 166 -6.06 -26.49 -16.60
N CYS A 167 -6.53 -27.16 -17.65
CA CYS A 167 -6.78 -26.53 -18.93
C CYS A 167 -8.22 -26.01 -18.99
N ARG A 168 -8.43 -24.72 -18.62
CA ARG A 168 -9.78 -24.13 -18.57
C ARG A 168 -10.38 -23.87 -19.96
N ASP A 169 -9.56 -23.46 -20.91
CA ASP A 169 -9.99 -23.00 -22.25
C ASP A 169 -9.79 -24.06 -23.35
N GLY A 170 -9.42 -25.29 -22.99
CA GLY A 170 -9.34 -26.42 -23.92
C GLY A 170 -8.11 -26.49 -24.85
N ASN A 171 -7.26 -25.46 -24.89
CA ASN A 171 -6.08 -25.39 -25.74
C ASN A 171 -4.78 -25.23 -24.93
N PRO A 172 -4.08 -26.33 -24.59
CA PRO A 172 -2.77 -26.24 -23.96
C PRO A 172 -1.74 -25.66 -24.96
N THR A 173 -0.98 -24.66 -24.51
CA THR A 173 0.08 -24.04 -25.35
C THR A 173 1.43 -24.73 -25.20
N ALA A 174 1.56 -25.69 -24.27
CA ALA A 174 2.78 -26.46 -24.05
C ALA A 174 2.46 -27.91 -23.70
N SER A 175 3.28 -28.82 -24.18
CA SER A 175 3.19 -30.25 -23.86
C SER A 175 3.74 -30.54 -22.46
N ARG A 176 3.32 -31.68 -21.88
CA ARG A 176 3.78 -32.12 -20.57
C ARG A 176 5.31 -32.14 -20.43
N SER A 177 6.01 -32.68 -21.45
CA SER A 177 7.46 -32.77 -21.44
C SER A 177 8.16 -31.41 -21.48
N GLU A 178 7.59 -30.43 -22.19
CA GLU A 178 8.09 -29.04 -22.21
C GLU A 178 7.89 -28.38 -20.87
N ILE A 179 6.73 -28.57 -20.23
CA ILE A 179 6.41 -28.04 -18.91
C ILE A 179 7.37 -28.60 -17.85
N GLU A 180 7.56 -29.94 -17.80
CA GLU A 180 8.46 -30.59 -16.85
C GLU A 180 9.91 -30.12 -17.04
N LYS A 181 10.37 -29.96 -18.26
CA LYS A 181 11.71 -29.44 -18.57
C LYS A 181 11.85 -27.96 -18.17
N ALA A 182 10.82 -27.15 -18.40
CA ALA A 182 10.85 -25.71 -18.12
C ALA A 182 10.80 -25.39 -16.62
N LEU A 183 10.06 -26.17 -15.82
CA LEU A 183 9.83 -25.93 -14.40
C LEU A 183 10.67 -26.82 -13.48
N GLU A 184 11.35 -27.82 -14.02
CA GLU A 184 12.13 -28.84 -13.26
C GLU A 184 11.28 -29.57 -12.22
N VAL A 185 9.99 -29.69 -12.45
CA VAL A 185 9.01 -30.31 -11.54
C VAL A 185 8.15 -31.28 -12.33
N LYS A 186 7.86 -32.43 -11.71
CA LYS A 186 7.05 -33.48 -12.34
C LYS A 186 5.58 -33.06 -12.44
N VAL A 187 4.99 -33.20 -13.61
CA VAL A 187 3.55 -33.06 -13.84
C VAL A 187 2.88 -34.38 -13.49
N ILE A 188 2.02 -34.37 -12.46
CA ILE A 188 1.38 -35.60 -11.97
C ILE A 188 -0.07 -35.80 -12.45
N GLY A 189 -0.64 -34.79 -13.08
CA GLY A 189 -1.98 -34.87 -13.65
C GLY A 189 -2.26 -33.71 -14.60
N GLU A 190 -3.19 -33.95 -15.50
CA GLU A 190 -3.69 -32.95 -16.47
C GLU A 190 -5.22 -33.01 -16.43
N LEU A 191 -5.84 -31.89 -16.04
CA LEU A 191 -7.30 -31.77 -15.95
C LEU A 191 -7.81 -30.97 -17.16
N PRO A 192 -8.75 -31.50 -17.91
CA PRO A 192 -9.48 -30.74 -18.94
C PRO A 192 -10.46 -29.75 -18.29
N PRO A 193 -11.14 -28.89 -19.05
CA PRO A 193 -12.19 -28.03 -18.52
C PRO A 193 -13.24 -28.84 -17.73
N MET A 194 -13.76 -28.27 -16.65
CA MET A 194 -14.77 -28.95 -15.81
C MET A 194 -16.07 -29.29 -16.58
N SER A 195 -16.36 -28.55 -17.64
CA SER A 195 -17.49 -28.84 -18.57
C SER A 195 -17.24 -30.05 -19.48
N ASP A 196 -16.00 -30.53 -19.57
CA ASP A 196 -15.64 -31.68 -20.40
C ASP A 196 -16.06 -32.99 -19.72
N ARG A 197 -16.65 -33.91 -20.51
CA ARG A 197 -17.09 -35.24 -20.05
C ARG A 197 -15.95 -36.11 -19.50
N SER A 198 -14.71 -35.82 -19.89
CA SER A 198 -13.51 -36.53 -19.44
C SER A 198 -12.96 -36.02 -18.08
N PHE A 199 -13.43 -34.88 -17.56
CA PHE A 199 -12.93 -34.27 -16.34
C PHE A 199 -12.94 -35.24 -15.14
N ASN A 200 -14.07 -35.89 -14.87
CA ASN A 200 -14.19 -36.82 -13.74
C ASN A 200 -13.23 -38.01 -13.88
N LYS A 201 -13.01 -38.50 -15.10
CA LYS A 201 -12.07 -39.59 -15.36
C LYS A 201 -10.62 -39.16 -15.13
N SER A 202 -10.28 -37.96 -15.57
CA SER A 202 -8.96 -37.36 -15.34
C SER A 202 -8.70 -37.10 -13.85
N LEU A 203 -9.71 -36.62 -13.12
CA LEU A 203 -9.62 -36.42 -11.67
C LEU A 203 -9.44 -37.73 -10.90
N GLN A 204 -10.15 -38.81 -11.28
CA GLN A 204 -9.94 -40.14 -10.71
C GLN A 204 -8.55 -40.74 -11.01
N ASN A 205 -8.03 -40.48 -12.22
CA ASN A 205 -6.68 -40.88 -12.55
C ASN A 205 -5.64 -40.12 -11.73
N PHE A 206 -5.85 -38.83 -11.52
CA PHE A 206 -5.03 -38.00 -10.66
C PHE A 206 -5.07 -38.49 -9.21
N GLU A 207 -6.23 -38.81 -8.66
CA GLU A 207 -6.40 -39.39 -7.33
C GLU A 207 -5.59 -40.69 -7.19
N ARG A 208 -5.65 -41.61 -8.18
CA ARG A 208 -4.83 -42.83 -8.16
C ARG A 208 -3.32 -42.55 -8.16
N THR A 209 -2.90 -41.51 -8.90
CA THR A 209 -1.51 -41.09 -8.92
C THR A 209 -1.08 -40.58 -7.55
N LEU A 210 -1.92 -39.82 -6.87
CA LEU A 210 -1.64 -39.37 -5.49
C LEU A 210 -1.46 -40.54 -4.51
N ARG A 211 -2.30 -41.59 -4.63
CA ARG A 211 -2.14 -42.82 -3.81
C ARG A 211 -0.79 -43.49 -4.04
N GLY A 212 -0.28 -43.50 -5.28
CA GLY A 212 1.05 -44.02 -5.59
C GLY A 212 2.17 -43.24 -4.93
N ILE A 213 2.03 -41.92 -4.81
CA ILE A 213 3.02 -41.02 -4.20
C ILE A 213 3.04 -41.12 -2.66
N GLU A 214 1.91 -41.50 -2.04
CA GLU A 214 1.80 -41.72 -0.59
C GLU A 214 2.71 -42.87 -0.08
N ALA A 215 2.97 -43.86 -0.94
CA ALA A 215 3.77 -45.04 -0.59
C ALA A 215 5.28 -44.76 -0.54
N GLU A 216 5.75 -43.57 -0.94
CA GLU A 216 7.16 -43.18 -0.77
C GLU A 216 7.49 -42.90 0.70
N PRO A 217 8.71 -43.34 1.19
CA PRO A 217 9.07 -43.16 2.60
C PRO A 217 9.02 -41.69 3.02
N GLN A 218 8.36 -41.46 4.16
CA GLN A 218 8.28 -40.14 4.77
C GLN A 218 9.69 -39.65 5.13
N ILE A 219 10.15 -38.59 4.49
CA ILE A 219 11.37 -37.90 4.88
C ILE A 219 11.02 -37.03 6.11
N GLU A 220 11.46 -37.49 7.30
CA GLU A 220 11.39 -36.70 8.52
C GLU A 220 12.22 -35.42 8.39
N ALA A 221 11.71 -34.36 8.95
CA ALA A 221 12.31 -33.03 9.10
C ALA A 221 12.31 -32.10 7.87
N LEU A 222 11.22 -31.33 7.72
CA LEU A 222 11.28 -30.02 7.13
C LEU A 222 11.53 -28.99 8.24
N LEU A 223 12.70 -28.31 8.12
CA LEU A 223 13.04 -27.02 8.68
C LEU A 223 13.47 -26.95 10.16
N PRO A 224 14.77 -26.86 10.44
CA PRO A 224 15.27 -26.21 11.67
C PRO A 224 14.87 -24.74 11.80
N SER A 225 14.70 -24.01 10.68
CA SER A 225 14.25 -22.63 10.63
C SER A 225 12.77 -22.42 10.98
N ALA A 226 11.90 -23.40 10.76
CA ALA A 226 10.50 -23.30 11.15
C ALA A 226 10.28 -23.45 12.67
N ARG A 227 11.15 -24.21 13.37
CA ARG A 227 11.09 -24.31 14.83
C ARG A 227 11.50 -23.03 15.55
N GLY A 228 12.40 -22.23 15.01
CA GLY A 228 12.78 -20.92 15.55
C GLY A 228 11.65 -19.89 15.49
N PHE A 229 10.76 -19.96 14.49
CA PHE A 229 9.59 -19.08 14.36
C PHE A 229 8.42 -19.42 15.31
N ILE A 230 8.44 -20.59 15.93
CA ILE A 230 7.34 -21.10 16.78
C ILE A 230 7.50 -20.68 18.25
N GLN A 231 8.70 -20.33 18.71
CA GLN A 231 8.97 -20.12 20.15
C GLN A 231 8.78 -18.69 20.67
N ASP A 232 8.56 -17.69 19.84
CA ASP A 232 8.57 -16.30 20.29
C ASP A 232 7.21 -15.60 20.19
N ARG A 233 6.23 -15.99 21.00
CA ARG A 233 5.11 -15.12 21.45
C ARG A 233 4.31 -15.74 22.60
N ARG A 234 4.89 -15.81 23.78
CA ARG A 234 4.13 -15.84 25.02
C ARG A 234 4.07 -14.41 25.59
N ARG A 235 3.09 -13.61 25.20
CA ARG A 235 2.63 -12.44 25.96
C ARG A 235 1.13 -12.28 25.76
N GLU A 236 0.42 -12.25 26.88
CA GLU A 236 -1.03 -12.08 26.98
C GLU A 236 -1.51 -10.73 26.45
N PRO A 237 -2.70 -10.66 25.82
CA PRO A 237 -3.28 -9.39 25.43
C PRO A 237 -4.06 -8.75 26.61
N ARG A 238 -3.82 -7.47 26.81
CA ARG A 238 -4.64 -6.60 27.66
C ARG A 238 -6.05 -6.45 27.06
N ALA A 239 -7.05 -6.50 27.96
CA ALA A 239 -8.46 -6.42 27.66
C ALA A 239 -8.85 -5.25 26.74
N ALA A 240 -9.57 -5.56 25.67
CA ALA A 240 -10.17 -4.60 24.77
C ALA A 240 -11.42 -3.96 25.39
N MET A 241 -11.50 -2.64 25.30
CA MET A 241 -12.68 -1.84 25.62
C MET A 241 -13.84 -2.19 24.68
N ARG A 242 -15.00 -2.54 25.24
CA ARG A 242 -16.24 -2.81 24.50
C ARG A 242 -16.80 -1.53 23.88
N PRO A 243 -17.27 -1.56 22.62
CA PRO A 243 -18.06 -0.47 22.06
C PRO A 243 -19.51 -0.51 22.58
N ARG A 244 -20.08 0.67 22.83
CA ARG A 244 -21.49 0.88 23.17
C ARG A 244 -22.40 0.58 21.97
N PRO A 245 -23.57 0.01 22.18
CA PRO A 245 -24.51 -0.26 21.08
C PRO A 245 -25.20 1.01 20.59
N ALA A 246 -25.27 1.17 19.27
CA ALA A 246 -26.08 2.18 18.61
C ALA A 246 -27.52 1.67 18.47
N THR A 247 -28.47 2.48 18.93
CA THR A 247 -29.90 2.27 18.80
C THR A 247 -30.32 2.39 17.33
N ALA A 248 -30.96 1.34 16.81
CA ALA A 248 -31.58 1.34 15.49
C ALA A 248 -32.98 1.95 15.58
N GLU A 249 -33.22 3.03 14.86
CA GLU A 249 -34.57 3.46 14.49
C GLU A 249 -34.92 2.90 13.12
N THR A 250 -35.87 2.00 13.12
CA THR A 250 -36.58 1.48 11.94
C THR A 250 -37.45 2.56 11.33
N ARG A 251 -37.23 2.90 10.07
CA ARG A 251 -38.22 3.55 9.21
C ARG A 251 -38.54 2.64 8.03
N GLU A 252 -39.75 2.12 8.08
CA GLU A 252 -40.45 1.51 6.95
C GLU A 252 -40.66 2.54 5.84
N THR A 253 -40.29 2.23 4.61
CA THR A 253 -40.81 2.92 3.43
C THR A 253 -41.30 1.92 2.42
N SER A 254 -42.58 2.05 2.17
CA SER A 254 -43.40 1.35 1.21
C SER A 254 -42.91 1.46 -0.23
N THR A 255 -42.89 0.34 -0.90
CA THR A 255 -42.81 0.19 -2.36
C THR A 255 -44.03 0.81 -3.05
N ASN A 256 -43.80 1.71 -3.98
CA ASN A 256 -44.72 1.93 -5.11
C ASN A 256 -43.88 2.28 -6.35
N GLY A 257 -43.95 1.39 -7.32
CA GLY A 257 -43.35 1.57 -8.62
C GLY A 257 -44.07 2.64 -9.45
N ARG A 258 -43.30 3.50 -10.05
CA ARG A 258 -43.66 4.21 -11.29
C ARG A 258 -42.41 4.42 -12.11
N GLN A 259 -42.32 3.71 -13.22
CA GLN A 259 -41.43 4.05 -14.32
C GLN A 259 -41.81 5.43 -14.82
N SER A 260 -40.98 6.43 -14.59
CA SER A 260 -41.00 7.68 -15.33
C SER A 260 -39.85 7.65 -16.35
N LYS A 261 -40.21 7.64 -17.62
CA LYS A 261 -39.35 8.03 -18.72
C LYS A 261 -39.10 9.53 -18.59
N ASP A 262 -38.05 9.91 -17.89
CA ASP A 262 -37.52 11.26 -18.00
C ASP A 262 -36.54 11.27 -19.17
N SER A 263 -37.02 11.80 -20.30
CA SER A 263 -36.15 12.31 -21.34
C SER A 263 -35.36 13.48 -20.75
N VAL A 264 -34.11 13.25 -20.41
CA VAL A 264 -33.14 14.30 -20.06
C VAL A 264 -33.10 15.25 -21.27
N LEU A 265 -33.61 16.45 -21.12
CA LEU A 265 -33.41 17.53 -22.06
C LEU A 265 -31.93 17.87 -22.07
N VAL A 266 -31.17 17.26 -22.98
CA VAL A 266 -29.75 17.58 -23.22
C VAL A 266 -29.69 19.05 -23.59
N SER A 267 -28.89 19.84 -22.88
CA SER A 267 -28.75 21.28 -23.12
C SER A 267 -28.23 21.52 -24.55
N PRO A 268 -28.56 22.65 -25.19
CA PRO A 268 -28.01 22.98 -26.50
C PRO A 268 -26.48 22.92 -26.52
N ARG A 269 -25.81 23.31 -25.44
CA ARG A 269 -24.37 23.29 -25.26
C ARG A 269 -23.84 21.84 -25.27
N ASP A 270 -24.50 20.91 -24.59
CA ASP A 270 -24.07 19.50 -24.50
C ASP A 270 -24.23 18.77 -25.85
N ARG A 271 -25.25 19.14 -26.63
CA ARG A 271 -25.45 18.62 -28.00
C ARG A 271 -24.31 19.05 -28.91
N VAL A 272 -23.96 20.34 -28.94
CA VAL A 272 -22.83 20.85 -29.71
C VAL A 272 -21.53 20.21 -29.32
N LYS A 273 -21.30 20.04 -28.02
CA LYS A 273 -20.13 19.37 -27.49
C LYS A 273 -20.02 17.93 -27.97
N THR A 274 -21.14 17.21 -27.99
CA THR A 274 -21.19 15.81 -28.46
C THR A 274 -20.92 15.74 -29.98
N ASP A 275 -21.48 16.61 -30.76
CA ASP A 275 -21.26 16.66 -32.24
C ASP A 275 -19.79 16.95 -32.58
N ILE A 276 -19.15 17.85 -31.83
CA ILE A 276 -17.70 18.12 -32.00
C ILE A 276 -16.90 16.87 -31.64
N HIS A 277 -17.18 16.18 -30.53
CA HIS A 277 -16.49 14.97 -30.13
C HIS A 277 -16.64 13.83 -31.14
N GLU A 278 -17.84 13.61 -31.66
CA GLU A 278 -18.08 12.59 -32.70
C GLU A 278 -17.30 12.88 -33.97
N THR A 279 -17.21 14.14 -34.37
CA THR A 279 -16.48 14.53 -35.58
C THR A 279 -14.98 14.45 -35.37
N LEU A 280 -14.48 14.84 -34.20
CA LEU A 280 -13.08 14.69 -33.82
C LEU A 280 -12.66 13.21 -33.79
N ALA A 281 -13.49 12.34 -33.23
CA ALA A 281 -13.23 10.90 -33.21
C ALA A 281 -13.12 10.28 -34.61
N LYS A 282 -13.81 10.87 -35.61
CA LYS A 282 -13.76 10.42 -37.03
C LYS A 282 -12.59 11.02 -37.81
N LYS A 283 -12.15 12.23 -37.50
CA LYS A 283 -11.16 12.99 -38.27
C LYS A 283 -9.76 13.00 -37.67
N VAL A 284 -9.62 12.75 -36.38
CA VAL A 284 -8.35 12.77 -35.67
C VAL A 284 -8.09 11.39 -35.08
N ASN A 285 -6.92 10.81 -35.40
CA ASN A 285 -6.48 9.56 -34.77
C ASN A 285 -6.02 9.87 -33.34
N LEU A 286 -6.89 9.62 -32.36
CA LEU A 286 -6.64 9.89 -30.96
C LEU A 286 -5.44 9.09 -30.38
N VAL A 287 -5.07 7.98 -31.03
CA VAL A 287 -3.87 7.19 -30.67
C VAL A 287 -2.58 7.92 -31.10
N GLU A 288 -2.58 8.57 -32.28
CA GLU A 288 -1.47 9.43 -32.69
C GLU A 288 -1.36 10.68 -31.84
N ALA A 289 -2.49 11.22 -31.38
CA ALA A 289 -2.52 12.35 -30.45
C ALA A 289 -1.90 12.03 -29.09
N SER A 290 -2.11 10.81 -28.56
CA SER A 290 -1.48 10.38 -27.30
C SER A 290 0.03 10.19 -27.43
N GLN A 291 0.54 9.80 -28.60
CA GLN A 291 1.96 9.62 -28.88
C GLN A 291 2.69 10.94 -29.17
N ALA A 292 1.97 11.98 -29.60
CA ALA A 292 2.54 13.29 -29.94
C ALA A 292 2.94 14.13 -28.71
N HIS A 293 2.59 13.72 -27.49
CA HIS A 293 2.92 14.45 -26.26
C HIS A 293 4.44 14.61 -26.00
N SER A 294 5.27 13.78 -26.63
CA SER A 294 6.73 13.90 -26.56
C SER A 294 7.33 14.90 -27.59
N ASP A 295 6.52 15.41 -28.53
CA ASP A 295 6.97 16.29 -29.63
C ASP A 295 6.11 17.57 -29.62
N SER A 296 6.68 18.64 -29.09
CA SER A 296 6.02 19.96 -28.97
C SER A 296 5.50 20.52 -30.30
N ALA A 297 6.17 20.22 -31.41
CA ALA A 297 5.77 20.69 -32.73
C ALA A 297 4.54 19.94 -33.26
N LYS A 298 4.49 18.63 -33.08
CA LYS A 298 3.32 17.81 -33.43
C LYS A 298 2.11 18.11 -32.59
N LEU A 299 2.32 18.40 -31.28
CA LEU A 299 1.27 18.79 -30.39
C LEU A 299 0.63 20.12 -30.81
N ALA A 300 1.45 21.10 -31.20
CA ALA A 300 0.97 22.38 -31.71
C ALA A 300 0.20 22.23 -33.04
N GLU A 301 0.65 21.38 -33.94
CA GLU A 301 -0.05 21.08 -35.21
C GLU A 301 -1.41 20.40 -34.96
N LEU A 302 -1.45 19.42 -34.08
CA LEU A 302 -2.69 18.73 -33.67
C LEU A 302 -3.67 19.69 -33.00
N ARG A 303 -3.16 20.58 -32.13
CA ARG A 303 -3.98 21.62 -31.48
C ARG A 303 -4.64 22.54 -32.51
N SER A 304 -3.87 23.00 -33.50
CA SER A 304 -4.41 23.81 -34.60
C SER A 304 -5.47 23.07 -35.40
N LYS A 305 -5.24 21.79 -35.75
CA LYS A 305 -6.22 20.97 -36.48
C LYS A 305 -7.53 20.78 -35.72
N ILE A 306 -7.46 20.53 -34.41
CA ILE A 306 -8.64 20.37 -33.55
C ILE A 306 -9.38 21.70 -33.42
N ASP A 307 -8.64 22.78 -33.30
CA ASP A 307 -9.16 24.13 -33.25
C ASP A 307 -9.93 24.49 -34.52
N ASP A 308 -9.37 24.20 -35.69
CA ASP A 308 -10.00 24.41 -37.01
C ASP A 308 -11.27 23.56 -37.17
N ILE A 309 -11.24 22.28 -36.74
CA ILE A 309 -12.42 21.39 -36.81
C ILE A 309 -13.53 21.90 -35.87
N ALA A 310 -13.18 22.28 -34.65
CA ALA A 310 -14.17 22.84 -33.70
C ALA A 310 -14.79 24.14 -34.25
N GLN A 311 -13.97 25.00 -34.82
CA GLN A 311 -14.44 26.27 -35.44
C GLN A 311 -15.31 26.02 -36.65
N GLN A 312 -15.01 25.03 -37.49
CA GLN A 312 -15.80 24.63 -38.64
C GLN A 312 -17.22 24.18 -38.20
N ILE A 313 -17.29 23.28 -37.21
CA ILE A 313 -18.58 22.75 -36.70
C ILE A 313 -19.41 23.85 -36.06
N LEU A 314 -18.78 24.75 -35.31
CA LEU A 314 -19.43 25.86 -34.65
C LEU A 314 -19.96 26.90 -35.67
N SER A 315 -19.30 27.00 -36.86
CA SER A 315 -19.76 27.88 -37.93
C SER A 315 -20.82 27.26 -38.84
N GLU A 316 -20.78 25.94 -39.07
CA GLU A 316 -21.75 25.23 -39.93
C GLU A 316 -23.12 25.06 -39.26
N ASN A 317 -23.17 24.89 -37.97
CA ASN A 317 -24.41 24.79 -37.21
C ASN A 317 -24.75 26.19 -36.68
N GLN A 318 -25.86 26.77 -37.16
CA GLN A 318 -26.36 28.09 -36.70
C GLN A 318 -26.80 28.01 -35.22
N HIS A 319 -25.81 28.00 -34.31
CA HIS A 319 -26.07 28.00 -32.86
C HIS A 319 -26.47 29.38 -32.38
N LYS A 320 -27.70 29.80 -32.71
CA LYS A 320 -28.27 31.10 -32.29
C LYS A 320 -28.47 31.21 -30.77
N ASP A 321 -28.33 30.09 -30.04
CA ASP A 321 -28.62 30.00 -28.62
C ASP A 321 -27.38 30.12 -27.73
N LEU A 322 -26.17 30.24 -28.31
CA LEU A 322 -24.90 30.34 -27.53
C LEU A 322 -24.27 31.72 -27.77
N THR A 323 -23.78 32.34 -26.71
CA THR A 323 -23.02 33.60 -26.78
C THR A 323 -21.61 33.38 -27.33
N ALA A 324 -20.95 34.41 -27.83
CA ALA A 324 -19.56 34.31 -28.30
C ALA A 324 -18.59 33.85 -27.21
N GLU A 325 -18.86 34.22 -25.95
CA GLU A 325 -18.07 33.79 -24.80
C GLU A 325 -18.26 32.28 -24.49
N GLU A 326 -19.49 31.79 -24.58
CA GLU A 326 -19.80 30.35 -24.39
C GLU A 326 -19.19 29.50 -25.50
N ILE A 327 -19.14 29.98 -26.73
CA ILE A 327 -18.50 29.34 -27.87
C ILE A 327 -16.99 29.27 -27.65
N ALA A 328 -16.34 30.35 -27.20
CA ALA A 328 -14.92 30.38 -26.91
C ALA A 328 -14.55 29.36 -25.75
N GLN A 329 -15.35 29.38 -24.68
CA GLN A 329 -15.19 28.43 -23.58
C GLN A 329 -15.38 26.98 -24.01
N LEU A 330 -16.40 26.70 -24.84
CA LEU A 330 -16.67 25.35 -25.35
C LEU A 330 -15.51 24.84 -26.22
N LYS A 331 -14.92 25.73 -27.02
CA LYS A 331 -13.78 25.45 -27.85
C LYS A 331 -12.56 25.07 -27.01
N ASP A 332 -12.23 25.85 -25.99
CA ASP A 332 -11.13 25.58 -25.08
C ASP A 332 -11.37 24.26 -24.30
N GLU A 333 -12.60 24.01 -23.84
CA GLU A 333 -12.97 22.74 -23.19
C GLU A 333 -12.73 21.55 -24.12
N VAL A 334 -13.16 21.61 -25.37
CA VAL A 334 -13.00 20.52 -26.34
C VAL A 334 -11.53 20.27 -26.67
N VAL A 335 -10.73 21.33 -26.87
CA VAL A 335 -9.28 21.20 -27.09
C VAL A 335 -8.61 20.56 -25.87
N ASN A 336 -8.95 20.99 -24.67
CA ASN A 336 -8.43 20.45 -23.42
C ASN A 336 -8.87 18.99 -23.19
N GLU A 337 -10.08 18.63 -23.61
CA GLU A 337 -10.58 17.25 -23.55
C GLU A 337 -9.90 16.35 -24.59
N ALA A 338 -9.60 16.87 -25.78
CA ALA A 338 -8.97 16.12 -26.85
C ALA A 338 -7.45 15.92 -26.63
N LEU A 339 -6.75 16.93 -26.15
CA LEU A 339 -5.27 16.94 -26.03
C LEU A 339 -4.73 17.10 -24.61
N GLY A 340 -5.52 17.67 -23.69
CA GLY A 340 -5.10 17.94 -22.33
C GLY A 340 -5.64 16.91 -21.32
N LEU A 341 -5.73 17.35 -20.06
CA LEU A 341 -6.29 16.58 -18.96
C LEU A 341 -7.81 16.73 -18.81
N GLY A 342 -8.48 17.29 -19.84
CA GLY A 342 -9.92 17.50 -19.85
C GLY A 342 -10.38 18.40 -18.70
N PRO A 343 -11.44 17.97 -17.94
CA PRO A 343 -11.97 18.78 -16.84
C PRO A 343 -10.96 19.10 -15.72
N LEU A 344 -9.81 18.41 -15.69
CA LEU A 344 -8.78 18.61 -14.66
C LEU A 344 -7.83 19.75 -14.98
N GLU A 345 -7.79 20.25 -16.22
CA GLU A 345 -6.82 21.25 -16.66
C GLU A 345 -6.90 22.52 -15.79
N ASP A 346 -8.09 23.06 -15.59
CA ASP A 346 -8.32 24.24 -14.75
C ASP A 346 -7.94 23.97 -13.28
N LEU A 347 -8.18 22.74 -12.80
CA LEU A 347 -7.85 22.35 -11.43
C LEU A 347 -6.33 22.21 -11.24
N MET A 348 -5.64 21.80 -12.30
CA MET A 348 -4.17 21.70 -12.29
C MET A 348 -3.48 23.07 -12.36
N THR A 349 -4.14 24.09 -12.86
CA THR A 349 -3.58 25.47 -12.92
C THR A 349 -3.85 26.28 -11.63
N ASP A 350 -4.86 25.93 -10.83
CA ASP A 350 -5.21 26.64 -9.59
C ASP A 350 -4.15 26.37 -8.49
N PRO A 351 -3.34 27.36 -8.06
CA PRO A 351 -2.29 27.15 -7.07
C PRO A 351 -2.82 26.88 -5.65
N ALA A 352 -4.10 27.12 -5.38
CA ALA A 352 -4.71 26.87 -4.09
C ALA A 352 -5.09 25.39 -3.89
N ILE A 353 -5.16 24.60 -4.98
CA ILE A 353 -5.48 23.18 -4.94
C ILE A 353 -4.22 22.39 -4.64
N THR A 354 -4.26 21.60 -3.58
CA THR A 354 -3.19 20.72 -3.15
C THR A 354 -3.37 19.27 -3.59
N GLU A 355 -4.62 18.83 -3.72
CA GLU A 355 -4.96 17.49 -4.14
C GLU A 355 -6.22 17.45 -4.99
N ILE A 356 -6.24 16.63 -6.04
CA ILE A 356 -7.39 16.39 -6.92
C ILE A 356 -7.73 14.92 -6.82
N MET A 357 -8.99 14.61 -6.52
CA MET A 357 -9.47 13.23 -6.32
C MET A 357 -10.68 12.99 -7.22
N VAL A 358 -10.55 12.09 -8.16
CA VAL A 358 -11.60 11.67 -9.10
C VAL A 358 -12.08 10.28 -8.70
N ASN A 359 -13.34 10.17 -8.31
CA ASN A 359 -13.96 8.92 -7.89
C ASN A 359 -15.05 8.53 -8.92
N GLY A 360 -14.62 7.95 -10.03
CA GLY A 360 -15.44 7.75 -11.21
C GLY A 360 -15.73 9.08 -11.94
N PRO A 361 -16.39 9.03 -13.12
CA PRO A 361 -16.49 10.19 -14.02
C PRO A 361 -17.28 11.37 -13.45
N LYS A 362 -18.21 11.13 -12.53
CA LYS A 362 -19.16 12.16 -12.04
C LYS A 362 -18.78 12.78 -10.68
N ARG A 363 -17.67 12.36 -10.06
CA ARG A 363 -17.34 12.81 -8.72
C ARG A 363 -15.88 13.26 -8.65
N VAL A 364 -15.67 14.57 -8.83
CA VAL A 364 -14.34 15.20 -8.72
C VAL A 364 -14.32 16.08 -7.47
N TYR A 365 -13.35 15.79 -6.60
CA TYR A 365 -13.09 16.52 -5.37
C TYR A 365 -11.73 17.19 -5.43
N VAL A 366 -11.58 18.29 -4.72
CA VAL A 366 -10.29 18.98 -4.55
C VAL A 366 -10.03 19.29 -3.09
N GLU A 367 -8.77 19.25 -2.70
CA GLU A 367 -8.35 19.78 -1.40
C GLU A 367 -7.83 21.21 -1.59
N ARG A 368 -8.43 22.17 -0.85
CA ARG A 368 -7.97 23.56 -0.73
C ARG A 368 -7.77 23.90 0.75
N LEU A 369 -6.59 24.38 1.11
CA LEU A 369 -6.27 24.77 2.49
C LEU A 369 -6.60 23.71 3.54
N GLY A 370 -6.46 22.42 3.17
CA GLY A 370 -6.74 21.29 4.05
C GLY A 370 -8.21 20.89 4.18
N LYS A 371 -9.11 21.51 3.40
CA LYS A 371 -10.53 21.13 3.29
C LYS A 371 -10.81 20.48 1.94
N ILE A 372 -11.61 19.43 1.96
CA ILE A 372 -12.01 18.69 0.77
C ILE A 372 -13.39 19.15 0.35
N ASP A 373 -13.50 19.67 -0.85
CA ASP A 373 -14.74 20.15 -1.45
C ASP A 373 -15.01 19.42 -2.77
N ARG A 374 -16.30 19.15 -3.05
CA ARG A 374 -16.73 18.62 -4.34
C ARG A 374 -16.74 19.75 -5.36
N THR A 375 -16.20 19.52 -6.55
CA THR A 375 -16.22 20.46 -7.67
C THR A 375 -17.48 20.26 -8.55
N THR A 376 -17.73 21.23 -9.43
CA THR A 376 -18.73 21.12 -10.49
C THR A 376 -18.17 20.45 -11.75
N LYS A 377 -16.85 20.18 -11.79
CA LYS A 377 -16.20 19.54 -12.93
C LYS A 377 -16.53 18.05 -12.94
N GLU A 378 -16.87 17.53 -14.11
CA GLU A 378 -17.21 16.12 -14.33
C GLU A 378 -16.65 15.64 -15.66
N PHE A 379 -16.34 14.36 -15.74
CA PHE A 379 -16.06 13.69 -17.00
C PHE A 379 -17.38 13.27 -17.69
N THR A 380 -17.42 13.30 -19.00
CA THR A 380 -18.61 12.91 -19.77
C THR A 380 -18.88 11.41 -19.65
N SER A 381 -17.82 10.60 -19.61
CA SER A 381 -17.90 9.13 -19.54
C SER A 381 -16.71 8.51 -18.81
N GLU A 382 -16.86 7.26 -18.42
CA GLU A 382 -15.77 6.42 -17.90
C GLU A 382 -14.62 6.29 -18.90
N GLN A 383 -14.94 6.19 -20.18
CA GLN A 383 -13.94 6.10 -21.25
C GLN A 383 -13.10 7.36 -21.35
N GLN A 384 -13.70 8.55 -21.21
CA GLN A 384 -12.97 9.81 -21.18
C GLN A 384 -12.01 9.87 -20.00
N LEU A 385 -12.46 9.47 -18.81
CA LEU A 385 -11.61 9.41 -17.63
C LEU A 385 -10.41 8.46 -17.84
N ARG A 386 -10.65 7.26 -18.38
CA ARG A 386 -9.58 6.29 -18.70
C ARG A 386 -8.59 6.86 -19.71
N LEU A 387 -9.04 7.52 -20.76
CA LEU A 387 -8.15 8.17 -21.74
C LEU A 387 -7.29 9.26 -21.11
N VAL A 388 -7.83 10.05 -20.18
CA VAL A 388 -7.05 11.07 -19.46
C VAL A 388 -6.02 10.40 -18.55
N ILE A 389 -6.40 9.35 -17.83
CA ILE A 389 -5.45 8.58 -17.02
C ILE A 389 -4.33 8.00 -17.89
N GLU A 390 -4.66 7.40 -19.03
CA GLU A 390 -3.70 6.83 -19.96
C GLU A 390 -2.73 7.88 -20.51
N ARG A 391 -3.22 9.07 -20.87
CA ARG A 391 -2.37 10.21 -21.27
C ARG A 391 -1.39 10.64 -20.18
N ILE A 392 -1.80 10.57 -18.93
CA ILE A 392 -0.93 10.90 -17.79
C ILE A 392 0.18 9.87 -17.63
N ILE A 393 -0.14 8.58 -17.76
CA ILE A 393 0.78 7.50 -17.39
C ILE A 393 1.63 6.98 -18.55
N ALA A 394 1.12 7.02 -19.81
CA ALA A 394 1.82 6.48 -20.97
C ALA A 394 3.18 7.17 -21.24
N PRO A 395 3.33 8.50 -21.14
CA PRO A 395 4.63 9.17 -21.31
C PRO A 395 5.67 8.76 -20.25
N LEU A 396 5.19 8.23 -19.11
CA LEU A 396 6.04 7.77 -18.01
C LEU A 396 6.46 6.31 -18.16
N GLY A 397 6.12 5.67 -19.29
CA GLY A 397 6.41 4.27 -19.55
C GLY A 397 5.65 3.30 -18.64
N ARG A 398 4.51 3.73 -18.09
CA ARG A 398 3.64 2.92 -17.23
C ARG A 398 2.43 2.42 -18.02
N ARG A 399 1.84 1.33 -17.52
CA ARG A 399 0.66 0.71 -18.09
C ARG A 399 -0.41 0.56 -17.03
N LEU A 400 -1.68 0.75 -17.41
CA LEU A 400 -2.84 0.57 -16.54
C LEU A 400 -3.93 -0.15 -17.33
N ASP A 401 -4.18 -1.40 -16.97
CA ASP A 401 -5.21 -2.25 -17.58
C ASP A 401 -5.69 -3.30 -16.57
N GLU A 402 -6.55 -4.22 -16.98
CA GLU A 402 -7.06 -5.29 -16.13
C GLU A 402 -5.95 -6.18 -15.52
N SER A 403 -4.80 -6.29 -16.21
CA SER A 403 -3.65 -7.08 -15.72
C SER A 403 -2.79 -6.31 -14.72
N VAL A 404 -2.74 -4.98 -14.86
CA VAL A 404 -2.04 -4.04 -13.95
C VAL A 404 -3.03 -2.93 -13.60
N PRO A 405 -4.00 -3.23 -12.71
CA PRO A 405 -5.13 -2.35 -12.48
C PRO A 405 -4.86 -1.15 -11.56
N MET A 406 -3.63 -0.94 -11.13
CA MET A 406 -3.22 0.20 -10.32
C MET A 406 -1.82 0.67 -10.70
N VAL A 407 -1.60 1.98 -10.61
CA VAL A 407 -0.31 2.61 -10.94
C VAL A 407 -0.05 3.82 -10.05
N ASP A 408 1.20 3.92 -9.60
CA ASP A 408 1.78 5.13 -9.06
C ASP A 408 2.75 5.73 -10.07
N ALA A 409 2.62 7.03 -10.30
CA ALA A 409 3.42 7.75 -11.28
C ALA A 409 3.72 9.18 -10.79
N ARG A 410 4.63 9.86 -11.49
CA ARG A 410 5.00 11.22 -11.20
C ARG A 410 4.97 12.05 -12.47
N LEU A 411 4.28 13.17 -12.43
CA LEU A 411 4.24 14.13 -13.52
C LEU A 411 5.56 14.92 -13.64
N PRO A 412 5.85 15.53 -14.81
CA PRO A 412 7.04 16.35 -14.99
C PRO A 412 7.14 17.54 -14.03
N ASP A 413 5.99 18.06 -13.56
CA ASP A 413 5.91 19.14 -12.56
C ASP A 413 6.23 18.67 -11.12
N GLY A 414 6.43 17.36 -10.94
CA GLY A 414 6.71 16.73 -9.65
C GLY A 414 5.46 16.22 -8.92
N SER A 415 4.25 16.48 -9.43
CA SER A 415 3.01 15.99 -8.83
C SER A 415 2.93 14.45 -8.87
N ARG A 416 2.44 13.86 -7.79
CA ARG A 416 2.22 12.41 -7.69
C ARG A 416 0.86 12.04 -8.22
N VAL A 417 0.79 10.96 -8.97
CA VAL A 417 -0.44 10.41 -9.52
C VAL A 417 -0.60 8.98 -9.07
N ASN A 418 -1.74 8.66 -8.48
CA ASN A 418 -2.19 7.31 -8.26
C ASN A 418 -3.45 7.08 -9.08
N ALA A 419 -3.50 6.02 -9.85
CA ALA A 419 -4.69 5.60 -10.57
C ALA A 419 -4.99 4.13 -10.33
N ILE A 420 -6.28 3.81 -10.21
CA ILE A 420 -6.79 2.46 -10.04
C ILE A 420 -8.03 2.26 -10.90
N VAL A 421 -8.12 1.11 -11.57
CA VAL A 421 -9.22 0.75 -12.48
C VAL A 421 -9.83 -0.59 -12.13
N GLU A 422 -10.90 -0.98 -12.84
CA GLU A 422 -11.46 -2.32 -12.74
C GLU A 422 -10.39 -3.40 -13.02
N PRO A 423 -10.47 -4.56 -12.37
CA PRO A 423 -11.56 -5.03 -11.50
C PRO A 423 -11.45 -4.58 -10.04
N LEU A 424 -10.43 -3.80 -9.65
CA LEU A 424 -10.20 -3.39 -8.27
C LEU A 424 -11.08 -2.20 -7.86
N SER A 425 -11.30 -1.26 -8.76
CA SER A 425 -12.17 -0.09 -8.52
C SER A 425 -13.60 -0.40 -8.97
N ILE A 426 -14.48 -0.71 -8.00
CA ILE A 426 -15.85 -1.18 -8.25
C ILE A 426 -16.75 -0.07 -8.83
N ASP A 427 -16.52 1.18 -8.43
CA ASP A 427 -17.33 2.34 -8.83
C ASP A 427 -16.80 3.05 -10.09
N GLY A 428 -15.95 2.41 -10.88
CA GLY A 428 -15.24 2.97 -12.02
C GLY A 428 -13.83 3.44 -11.71
N ALA A 429 -13.11 3.96 -12.70
CA ALA A 429 -11.73 4.40 -12.54
C ALA A 429 -11.60 5.50 -11.48
N THR A 430 -10.56 5.40 -10.68
CA THR A 430 -10.23 6.39 -9.64
C THR A 430 -8.87 6.99 -9.95
N LEU A 431 -8.74 8.31 -9.83
CA LEU A 431 -7.51 9.05 -10.06
C LEU A 431 -7.28 10.02 -8.92
N THR A 432 -6.13 9.96 -8.30
CA THR A 432 -5.70 10.93 -7.29
C THR A 432 -4.43 11.62 -7.76
N ILE A 433 -4.43 12.94 -7.81
CA ILE A 433 -3.27 13.76 -8.16
C ILE A 433 -2.92 14.62 -6.95
N ARG A 434 -1.80 14.32 -6.31
CA ARG A 434 -1.25 15.14 -5.24
C ARG A 434 -0.25 16.11 -5.83
N ARG A 435 -0.61 17.39 -5.85
CA ARG A 435 0.19 18.42 -6.50
C ARG A 435 1.46 18.71 -5.73
N PHE A 436 2.54 18.89 -6.46
CA PHE A 436 3.76 19.39 -5.89
C PHE A 436 3.57 20.87 -5.56
N GLY A 437 3.58 21.22 -4.28
CA GLY A 437 3.28 22.57 -3.82
C GLY A 437 4.21 23.60 -4.44
N THR A 438 3.64 24.57 -5.12
CA THR A 438 4.38 25.70 -5.72
C THR A 438 4.90 26.67 -4.65
N ARG A 439 4.21 26.76 -3.50
CA ARG A 439 4.65 27.58 -2.36
C ARG A 439 5.28 26.71 -1.28
N ARG A 440 6.56 26.90 -1.06
CA ARG A 440 7.30 26.24 0.01
C ARG A 440 7.07 26.98 1.31
N LEU A 441 6.73 26.22 2.35
CA LEU A 441 6.64 26.78 3.68
C LEU A 441 8.05 27.01 4.24
N THR A 442 8.23 28.17 4.84
CA THR A 442 9.46 28.60 5.50
C THR A 442 9.32 28.50 7.03
N ALA A 443 10.41 28.71 7.76
CA ALA A 443 10.36 28.83 9.21
C ALA A 443 9.42 29.94 9.66
N GLN A 444 9.37 31.06 8.93
CA GLN A 444 8.48 32.18 9.19
C GLN A 444 6.99 31.78 9.05
N ASP A 445 6.65 30.97 8.04
CA ASP A 445 5.28 30.46 7.89
C ASP A 445 4.87 29.57 9.08
N LEU A 446 5.81 28.81 9.70
CA LEU A 446 5.51 28.03 10.90
C LEU A 446 5.16 28.92 12.09
N LEU A 447 5.86 30.04 12.25
CA LEU A 447 5.59 31.03 13.31
C LEU A 447 4.22 31.69 13.09
N GLU A 448 3.94 32.15 11.88
CA GLU A 448 2.67 32.80 11.53
C GLU A 448 1.45 31.87 11.70
N LYS A 449 1.64 30.57 11.43
CA LYS A 449 0.61 29.56 11.63
C LYS A 449 0.52 29.04 13.06
N GLY A 450 1.38 29.50 13.97
CA GLY A 450 1.47 29.00 15.33
C GLY A 450 1.84 27.51 15.42
N SER A 451 2.53 26.99 14.40
CA SER A 451 3.02 25.60 14.37
C SER A 451 4.21 25.38 15.29
N ALA A 452 4.98 26.44 15.51
CA ALA A 452 6.09 26.55 16.43
C ALA A 452 6.21 27.99 16.93
N VAL A 453 7.09 28.23 17.89
CA VAL A 453 7.47 29.57 18.40
C VAL A 453 8.97 29.77 18.15
N PRO A 454 9.47 31.04 18.17
CA PRO A 454 10.89 31.34 17.84
C PRO A 454 11.87 30.51 18.66
N GLN A 455 11.67 30.39 19.96
CA GLN A 455 12.54 29.66 20.86
C GLN A 455 12.71 28.18 20.47
N ILE A 456 11.64 27.54 19.97
CA ILE A 456 11.68 26.15 19.50
C ILE A 456 12.49 26.05 18.22
N LEU A 457 12.27 26.97 17.26
CA LEU A 457 13.01 26.96 16.00
C LEU A 457 14.48 27.28 16.19
N ASP A 458 14.81 28.18 17.11
CA ASP A 458 16.20 28.50 17.47
C ASP A 458 16.91 27.31 18.14
N PHE A 459 16.23 26.58 19.02
CA PHE A 459 16.75 25.34 19.59
C PHE A 459 16.98 24.28 18.53
N LEU A 460 16.01 24.05 17.67
CA LEU A 460 16.12 23.05 16.60
C LEU A 460 17.20 23.45 15.57
N ARG A 461 17.38 24.75 15.29
CA ARG A 461 18.48 25.24 14.45
C ARG A 461 19.82 24.87 15.08
N ALA A 462 20.02 25.17 16.37
CA ALA A 462 21.24 24.81 17.08
C ALA A 462 21.49 23.29 17.07
N CYS A 463 20.43 22.47 17.20
CA CYS A 463 20.53 21.01 17.07
C CYS A 463 21.03 20.58 15.67
N ILE A 464 20.50 21.19 14.60
CA ILE A 464 20.90 20.86 13.23
C ILE A 464 22.33 21.30 12.94
N GLU A 465 22.71 22.54 13.34
CA GLU A 465 24.06 23.05 13.21
C GLU A 465 25.06 22.21 14.03
N GLY A 466 24.65 21.74 15.23
CA GLY A 466 25.40 20.84 16.12
C GLY A 466 25.43 19.38 15.68
N ARG A 467 24.96 19.08 14.48
CA ARG A 467 24.99 17.74 13.89
C ARG A 467 24.27 16.66 14.70
N LEU A 468 23.16 16.99 15.33
CA LEU A 468 22.32 16.00 15.97
C LEU A 468 21.53 15.20 14.91
N ASN A 469 21.45 13.90 15.11
CA ASN A 469 20.61 13.02 14.31
C ASN A 469 19.14 13.15 14.76
N VAL A 470 18.28 13.57 13.84
CA VAL A 470 16.90 13.92 14.19
C VAL A 470 15.89 13.00 13.50
N LEU A 471 15.00 12.41 14.29
CA LEU A 471 13.84 11.67 13.84
C LEU A 471 12.59 12.54 13.97
N ILE A 472 11.96 12.91 12.85
CA ILE A 472 10.69 13.63 12.84
C ILE A 472 9.55 12.62 12.78
N SER A 473 8.71 12.62 13.79
CA SER A 473 7.60 11.68 13.94
C SER A 473 6.25 12.38 13.86
N GLY A 474 5.22 11.66 13.42
CA GLY A 474 3.86 12.19 13.38
C GLY A 474 2.93 11.37 12.49
N GLY A 475 1.63 11.57 12.65
CA GLY A 475 0.60 10.94 11.83
C GLY A 475 0.57 11.42 10.38
N THR A 476 -0.34 10.85 9.58
CA THR A 476 -0.57 11.31 8.20
C THR A 476 -1.06 12.75 8.18
N GLY A 477 -0.50 13.57 7.30
CA GLY A 477 -0.87 14.98 7.16
C GLY A 477 -0.44 15.89 8.34
N SER A 478 0.39 15.41 9.28
CA SER A 478 0.92 16.23 10.39
C SER A 478 1.99 17.25 9.95
N GLY A 479 2.51 17.12 8.72
CA GLY A 479 3.51 18.03 8.16
C GLY A 479 4.96 17.57 8.33
N LYS A 480 5.23 16.28 8.57
CA LYS A 480 6.59 15.74 8.76
C LYS A 480 7.57 16.15 7.67
N THR A 481 7.23 15.92 6.39
CA THR A 481 8.08 16.28 5.25
C THR A 481 8.32 17.80 5.18
N THR A 482 7.31 18.60 5.53
CA THR A 482 7.44 20.06 5.61
C THR A 482 8.43 20.46 6.70
N PHE A 483 8.31 19.88 7.89
CA PHE A 483 9.25 20.12 8.98
C PHE A 483 10.65 19.63 8.65
N LEU A 484 10.78 18.45 8.05
CA LEU A 484 12.06 17.92 7.58
C LEU A 484 12.72 18.91 6.61
N ASN A 485 11.97 19.42 5.65
CA ASN A 485 12.47 20.38 4.66
C ASN A 485 12.92 21.70 5.31
N ILE A 486 12.15 22.21 6.28
CA ILE A 486 12.49 23.44 7.02
C ILE A 486 13.72 23.21 7.90
N LEU A 487 13.80 22.12 8.66
CA LEU A 487 14.96 21.83 9.50
C LEU A 487 16.21 21.60 8.64
N SER A 488 16.06 20.94 7.49
CA SER A 488 17.17 20.74 6.56
C SER A 488 17.73 22.07 6.01
N SER A 489 16.93 23.15 5.98
CA SER A 489 17.42 24.47 5.54
C SER A 489 18.42 25.12 6.51
N TYR A 490 18.51 24.61 7.75
CA TYR A 490 19.49 25.05 8.74
C TYR A 490 20.85 24.36 8.59
N ILE A 491 20.97 23.36 7.71
CA ILE A 491 22.26 22.72 7.42
C ILE A 491 23.19 23.73 6.74
N PRO A 492 24.44 23.87 7.20
CA PRO A 492 25.39 24.81 6.61
C PRO A 492 25.63 24.58 5.11
N GLU A 493 25.75 25.65 4.32
CA GLU A 493 25.89 25.59 2.86
C GLU A 493 27.12 24.81 2.37
N ARG A 494 28.18 24.74 3.21
CA ARG A 494 29.42 24.02 2.91
C ARG A 494 29.30 22.50 2.95
N GLU A 495 28.19 21.96 3.52
CA GLU A 495 28.02 20.53 3.71
C GLU A 495 27.40 19.89 2.47
N ARG A 496 27.90 18.69 2.14
CA ARG A 496 27.36 17.84 1.08
C ARG A 496 26.19 17.04 1.61
N ILE A 497 25.01 17.25 1.04
CA ILE A 497 23.78 16.61 1.45
C ILE A 497 23.35 15.59 0.40
N VAL A 498 23.01 14.37 0.82
CA VAL A 498 22.35 13.38 -0.03
C VAL A 498 20.94 13.16 0.48
N THR A 499 19.92 13.45 -0.35
CA THR A 499 18.53 13.16 -0.03
C THR A 499 18.08 11.87 -0.71
N ILE A 500 17.29 11.04 -0.01
CA ILE A 500 16.81 9.75 -0.47
C ILE A 500 15.32 9.66 -0.17
N GLU A 501 14.51 9.47 -1.19
CA GLU A 501 13.05 9.53 -1.07
C GLU A 501 12.39 8.48 -1.98
N ASP A 502 11.19 8.03 -1.63
CA ASP A 502 10.35 7.25 -2.54
C ASP A 502 9.91 8.09 -3.74
N SER A 503 9.64 9.35 -3.46
CA SER A 503 9.32 10.35 -4.45
C SER A 503 9.87 11.68 -3.94
N ALA A 504 10.67 12.35 -4.75
CA ALA A 504 11.43 13.51 -4.32
C ALA A 504 10.52 14.71 -4.03
N GLU A 505 10.14 14.87 -2.76
CA GLU A 505 9.37 16.00 -2.21
C GLU A 505 10.28 17.06 -1.55
N LEU A 506 11.45 16.65 -1.09
CA LEU A 506 12.39 17.56 -0.43
C LEU A 506 13.01 18.51 -1.44
N PHE A 507 13.12 19.74 -1.03
CA PHE A 507 13.79 20.77 -1.80
C PHE A 507 14.67 21.63 -0.89
N LEU A 508 15.97 21.41 -0.98
CA LEU A 508 16.99 22.11 -0.23
C LEU A 508 17.63 23.18 -1.12
N ASN A 509 17.90 24.34 -0.55
CA ASN A 509 18.50 25.47 -1.28
C ASN A 509 20.03 25.47 -1.24
N GLN A 510 20.64 24.56 -0.46
CA GLN A 510 22.09 24.45 -0.37
C GLN A 510 22.68 24.09 -1.74
N PRO A 511 23.87 24.59 -2.07
CA PRO A 511 24.47 24.42 -3.39
C PRO A 511 24.93 22.98 -3.66
N HIS A 512 25.21 22.20 -2.61
CA HIS A 512 25.77 20.86 -2.73
C HIS A 512 24.79 19.77 -2.30
N VAL A 513 23.67 19.64 -3.01
CA VAL A 513 22.64 18.62 -2.75
C VAL A 513 22.61 17.59 -3.88
N VAL A 514 22.67 16.33 -3.52
CA VAL A 514 22.43 15.20 -4.43
C VAL A 514 21.09 14.57 -4.07
N ARG A 515 20.15 14.56 -5.02
CA ARG A 515 18.81 14.03 -4.81
C ARG A 515 18.69 12.64 -5.44
N LEU A 516 18.29 11.66 -4.65
CA LEU A 516 18.08 10.28 -5.07
C LEU A 516 16.62 9.90 -4.85
N GLU A 517 16.05 9.21 -5.83
CA GLU A 517 14.66 8.73 -5.78
C GLU A 517 14.66 7.22 -6.01
N SER A 518 13.86 6.48 -5.23
CA SER A 518 13.68 5.04 -5.42
C SER A 518 12.99 4.76 -6.75
N ARG A 519 13.18 3.58 -7.25
CA ARG A 519 12.55 3.12 -8.49
C ARG A 519 11.85 1.81 -8.23
N PRO A 520 10.51 1.74 -8.35
CA PRO A 520 9.80 0.48 -8.26
C PRO A 520 10.17 -0.43 -9.44
N ALA A 521 9.96 -1.73 -9.26
CA ALA A 521 10.15 -2.72 -10.30
C ALA A 521 9.35 -2.35 -11.57
N ASN A 522 9.91 -2.67 -12.74
CA ASN A 522 9.20 -2.55 -14.01
C ASN A 522 8.10 -3.62 -14.15
N ILE A 523 7.37 -3.62 -15.27
CA ILE A 523 6.28 -4.58 -15.57
C ILE A 523 6.76 -6.05 -15.50
N GLU A 524 8.06 -6.27 -15.73
CA GLU A 524 8.68 -7.60 -15.68
C GLU A 524 9.14 -7.98 -14.24
N GLY A 525 8.87 -7.15 -13.23
CA GLY A 525 9.35 -7.34 -11.86
C GLY A 525 10.86 -7.10 -11.68
N ARG A 526 11.51 -6.39 -12.63
CA ARG A 526 12.96 -6.14 -12.62
C ARG A 526 13.29 -4.67 -12.48
N GLY A 527 14.53 -4.40 -12.09
CA GLY A 527 15.08 -3.05 -12.05
C GLY A 527 14.59 -2.21 -10.87
N GLU A 528 14.04 -2.82 -9.84
CA GLU A 528 13.74 -2.15 -8.57
C GLU A 528 15.03 -1.61 -7.94
N ILE A 529 14.97 -0.37 -7.47
CA ILE A 529 16.00 0.26 -6.64
C ILE A 529 15.29 0.79 -5.40
N THR A 530 15.51 0.16 -4.28
CA THR A 530 14.85 0.49 -3.02
C THR A 530 15.53 1.67 -2.32
N ILE A 531 14.83 2.32 -1.37
CA ILE A 531 15.46 3.31 -0.47
C ILE A 531 16.67 2.71 0.21
N ARG A 532 16.61 1.45 0.61
CA ARG A 532 17.72 0.71 1.25
C ARG A 532 18.96 0.66 0.37
N ASP A 533 18.81 0.36 -0.91
CA ASP A 533 19.91 0.31 -1.86
C ASP A 533 20.56 1.70 -2.01
N LEU A 534 19.73 2.73 -2.04
CA LEU A 534 20.18 4.12 -2.15
C LEU A 534 20.92 4.60 -0.89
N VAL A 535 20.44 4.23 0.32
CA VAL A 535 21.14 4.54 1.58
C VAL A 535 22.52 3.87 1.58
N ARG A 536 22.63 2.59 1.24
CA ARG A 536 23.91 1.89 1.14
C ARG A 536 24.86 2.49 0.12
N ASN A 537 24.32 2.94 -1.02
CA ASN A 537 25.12 3.60 -2.05
C ASN A 537 25.57 4.98 -1.60
N SER A 538 24.73 5.74 -0.89
CA SER A 538 25.05 7.11 -0.43
C SER A 538 26.27 7.15 0.47
N LEU A 539 26.51 6.11 1.29
CA LEU A 539 27.70 5.99 2.15
C LEU A 539 29.02 6.01 1.37
N ARG A 540 29.00 5.69 0.06
CA ARG A 540 30.17 5.76 -0.84
C ARG A 540 30.27 7.07 -1.62
N MET A 541 29.27 7.97 -1.44
CA MET A 541 29.19 9.24 -2.15
C MET A 541 29.85 10.39 -1.38
N ARG A 542 30.48 10.10 -0.24
CA ARG A 542 31.08 11.08 0.68
C ARG A 542 30.10 12.16 1.13
N PRO A 543 28.92 11.80 1.67
CA PRO A 543 28.00 12.77 2.21
C PRO A 543 28.49 13.30 3.56
N ASP A 544 28.22 14.58 3.86
CA ASP A 544 28.30 15.12 5.21
C ASP A 544 26.98 14.85 5.97
N ARG A 545 25.84 14.84 5.25
CA ARG A 545 24.52 14.55 5.78
C ARG A 545 23.76 13.63 4.85
N ILE A 546 23.01 12.69 5.43
CA ILE A 546 22.05 11.84 4.73
C ILE A 546 20.66 12.19 5.23
N ILE A 547 19.75 12.52 4.31
CA ILE A 547 18.36 12.83 4.63
C ILE A 547 17.48 11.80 3.96
N VAL A 548 16.82 10.96 4.75
CA VAL A 548 15.85 10.01 4.26
C VAL A 548 14.45 10.59 4.46
N GLY A 549 13.70 10.77 3.38
CA GLY A 549 12.39 11.41 3.39
C GLY A 549 11.44 10.71 4.36
N GLU A 550 11.40 9.38 4.35
CA GLU A 550 10.64 8.57 5.28
C GLU A 550 11.23 7.15 5.40
N CYS A 551 11.34 6.64 6.63
CA CYS A 551 11.61 5.23 6.90
C CYS A 551 10.27 4.49 7.11
N ARG A 552 10.06 3.40 6.35
CA ARG A 552 8.85 2.55 6.38
C ARG A 552 9.14 1.08 6.60
N GLY A 553 10.39 0.65 6.37
CA GLY A 553 10.81 -0.76 6.41
C GLY A 553 12.27 -0.95 6.77
N GLY A 554 12.89 -1.95 6.18
CA GLY A 554 14.26 -2.40 6.50
C GLY A 554 15.38 -1.39 6.28
N GLU A 555 15.14 -0.30 5.52
CA GLU A 555 16.08 0.82 5.34
C GLU A 555 16.40 1.53 6.66
N ALA A 556 15.52 1.42 7.66
CA ALA A 556 15.75 1.98 8.98
C ALA A 556 17.06 1.48 9.61
N LEU A 557 17.42 0.20 9.41
CA LEU A 557 18.67 -0.36 9.91
C LEU A 557 19.88 0.31 9.25
N ASP A 558 19.86 0.45 7.92
CA ASP A 558 20.97 1.04 7.17
C ASP A 558 21.12 2.55 7.49
N MET A 559 19.98 3.22 7.78
CA MET A 559 19.98 4.61 8.25
C MET A 559 20.57 4.76 9.66
N LEU A 560 20.21 3.88 10.61
CA LEU A 560 20.80 3.87 11.95
C LEU A 560 22.31 3.58 11.87
N GLN A 561 22.75 2.67 11.00
CA GLN A 561 24.16 2.42 10.76
C GLN A 561 24.88 3.65 10.20
N ALA A 562 24.28 4.38 9.26
CA ALA A 562 24.82 5.62 8.75
C ALA A 562 25.04 6.66 9.87
N MET A 563 24.03 6.87 10.71
CA MET A 563 24.07 7.75 11.87
C MET A 563 25.17 7.35 12.87
N ASN A 564 25.39 6.03 13.08
CA ASN A 564 26.41 5.50 14.01
C ASN A 564 27.83 5.45 13.41
N THR A 565 28.02 5.70 12.11
CA THR A 565 29.31 5.51 11.43
C THR A 565 29.89 6.78 10.85
N GLY A 566 29.64 7.94 11.49
CA GLY A 566 30.29 9.20 11.15
C GLY A 566 29.52 10.07 10.14
N HIS A 567 28.23 9.79 9.92
CA HIS A 567 27.34 10.68 9.15
C HIS A 567 26.38 11.41 10.11
N ASP A 568 26.97 12.01 11.15
CA ASP A 568 26.26 12.77 12.17
C ASP A 568 25.44 13.92 11.58
N GLY A 569 24.28 14.18 12.18
CA GLY A 569 23.36 15.21 11.71
C GLY A 569 22.45 14.74 10.56
N SER A 570 22.32 13.43 10.39
CA SER A 570 21.37 12.85 9.46
C SER A 570 19.93 13.00 9.96
N LEU A 571 19.00 13.11 9.03
CA LEU A 571 17.59 13.42 9.31
C LEU A 571 16.70 12.38 8.65
N THR A 572 15.62 12.00 9.33
CA THR A 572 14.60 11.14 8.72
C THR A 572 13.23 11.38 9.33
N THR A 573 12.18 10.85 8.67
CA THR A 573 10.84 10.83 9.25
C THR A 573 10.32 9.42 9.44
N ALA A 574 9.40 9.25 10.39
CA ALA A 574 8.64 8.02 10.60
C ALA A 574 7.19 8.33 10.98
N HIS A 575 6.29 7.43 10.62
CA HIS A 575 4.89 7.51 11.06
C HIS A 575 4.73 6.93 12.46
N ALA A 576 4.44 7.79 13.46
CA ALA A 576 4.05 7.36 14.79
C ALA A 576 3.19 8.41 15.49
N ASN A 577 2.46 8.00 16.53
CA ASN A 577 1.54 8.87 17.27
C ASN A 577 2.19 9.54 18.50
N SER A 578 3.32 9.03 18.94
CA SER A 578 4.09 9.57 20.06
C SER A 578 5.59 9.31 19.87
N PRO A 579 6.49 10.01 20.58
CA PRO A 579 7.92 9.72 20.55
C PRO A 579 8.26 8.27 20.94
N ARG A 580 7.53 7.69 21.90
CA ARG A 580 7.70 6.28 22.29
C ARG A 580 7.27 5.31 21.21
N ASP A 581 6.15 5.60 20.55
CA ASP A 581 5.69 4.78 19.42
C ASP A 581 6.68 4.86 18.23
N ALA A 582 7.35 6.02 18.06
CA ALA A 582 8.37 6.17 17.04
C ALA A 582 9.55 5.22 17.27
N LEU A 583 10.02 5.07 18.52
CA LEU A 583 11.05 4.11 18.87
C LEU A 583 10.59 2.65 18.64
N ALA A 584 9.39 2.30 19.09
CA ALA A 584 8.83 0.96 18.88
C ALA A 584 8.66 0.65 17.37
N ARG A 585 8.30 1.66 16.57
CA ARG A 585 8.19 1.50 15.12
C ARG A 585 9.56 1.35 14.47
N MET A 586 10.58 2.08 14.92
CA MET A 586 11.96 1.89 14.47
C MET A 586 12.45 0.45 14.77
N GLU A 587 12.20 -0.09 15.97
CA GLU A 587 12.49 -1.49 16.30
C GLU A 587 11.83 -2.45 15.29
N THR A 588 10.53 -2.23 15.01
CA THR A 588 9.79 -3.05 14.06
C THR A 588 10.39 -2.98 12.65
N MET A 589 10.73 -1.76 12.18
CA MET A 589 11.32 -1.56 10.85
C MET A 589 12.70 -2.20 10.73
N VAL A 590 13.53 -2.15 11.78
CA VAL A 590 14.81 -2.85 11.82
C VAL A 590 14.63 -4.35 11.71
N LEU A 591 13.64 -4.93 12.41
CA LEU A 591 13.31 -6.36 12.28
C LEU A 591 12.85 -6.73 10.87
N MET A 592 12.17 -5.83 10.17
CA MET A 592 11.78 -6.03 8.76
C MET A 592 12.97 -6.10 7.80
N ALA A 593 14.17 -5.65 8.22
CA ALA A 593 15.38 -5.78 7.41
C ALA A 593 15.83 -7.24 7.19
N GLY A 594 15.22 -8.20 7.90
CA GLY A 594 15.45 -9.63 7.72
C GLY A 594 16.71 -10.17 8.41
N PHE A 595 17.33 -9.40 9.29
CA PHE A 595 18.44 -9.87 10.13
C PHE A 595 17.92 -10.39 11.48
N ASP A 596 18.51 -11.49 11.94
CA ASP A 596 18.23 -12.04 13.28
C ASP A 596 19.05 -11.28 14.33
N LEU A 597 18.58 -10.08 14.67
CA LEU A 597 19.20 -9.21 15.67
C LEU A 597 18.42 -9.31 16.99
N PRO A 598 19.11 -9.50 18.14
CA PRO A 598 18.46 -9.39 19.44
C PRO A 598 17.81 -8.01 19.62
N VAL A 599 16.59 -7.96 20.15
CA VAL A 599 15.85 -6.69 20.36
C VAL A 599 16.68 -5.69 21.16
N ARG A 600 17.44 -6.17 22.15
CA ARG A 600 18.36 -5.34 22.93
C ARG A 600 19.41 -4.65 22.05
N ALA A 601 20.04 -5.38 21.13
CA ALA A 601 21.03 -4.81 20.20
C ALA A 601 20.40 -3.76 19.27
N ILE A 602 19.14 -3.98 18.86
CA ILE A 602 18.39 -2.99 18.07
C ILE A 602 18.17 -1.70 18.87
N ARG A 603 17.77 -1.83 20.14
CA ARG A 603 17.56 -0.68 21.04
C ARG A 603 18.85 0.06 21.32
N GLU A 604 19.96 -0.66 21.54
CA GLU A 604 21.28 -0.07 21.70
C GLU A 604 21.68 0.75 20.45
N GLN A 605 21.42 0.21 19.25
CA GLN A 605 21.66 0.95 18.00
C GLN A 605 20.79 2.19 17.85
N ILE A 606 19.51 2.09 18.20
CA ILE A 606 18.60 3.25 18.15
C ILE A 606 19.04 4.32 19.14
N ALA A 607 19.37 3.93 20.38
CA ALA A 607 19.77 4.85 21.44
C ALA A 607 21.11 5.55 21.13
N SER A 608 21.99 4.89 20.38
CA SER A 608 23.27 5.46 19.96
C SER A 608 23.14 6.33 18.71
N ALA A 609 22.18 6.03 17.81
CA ALA A 609 22.06 6.66 16.51
C ALA A 609 21.19 7.92 16.54
N VAL A 610 20.09 7.90 17.25
CA VAL A 610 19.11 9.00 17.26
C VAL A 610 19.28 9.87 18.50
N ASP A 611 19.57 11.14 18.29
CA ASP A 611 19.75 12.10 19.40
C ASP A 611 18.42 12.76 19.79
N LEU A 612 17.57 13.10 18.80
CA LEU A 612 16.37 13.90 19.04
C LEU A 612 15.16 13.36 18.27
N ILE A 613 14.01 13.37 18.92
CA ILE A 613 12.71 13.08 18.29
C ILE A 613 11.85 14.33 18.32
N VAL A 614 11.42 14.80 17.13
CA VAL A 614 10.47 15.91 16.98
C VAL A 614 9.11 15.34 16.59
N GLN A 615 8.14 15.40 17.49
CA GLN A 615 6.80 14.90 17.27
C GLN A 615 5.89 16.01 16.73
N THR A 616 5.26 15.74 15.59
CA THR A 616 4.30 16.65 14.95
C THR A 616 2.90 16.06 14.95
N ALA A 617 1.88 16.91 15.06
CA ALA A 617 0.49 16.48 14.98
C ALA A 617 -0.36 17.44 14.13
N ARG A 618 -1.39 16.87 13.48
CA ARG A 618 -2.51 17.62 12.92
C ARG A 618 -3.60 17.72 13.98
N MET A 619 -3.92 18.95 14.37
CA MET A 619 -4.94 19.24 15.39
C MET A 619 -6.34 19.12 14.78
N ARG A 620 -7.38 19.14 15.64
CA ARG A 620 -8.79 19.04 15.22
C ARG A 620 -9.25 20.16 14.29
N ASP A 621 -8.69 21.36 14.48
CA ASP A 621 -8.96 22.53 13.66
C ASP A 621 -8.22 22.52 12.30
N GLY A 622 -7.46 21.45 12.02
CA GLY A 622 -6.64 21.31 10.83
C GLY A 622 -5.25 21.97 10.93
N SER A 623 -4.95 22.71 12.00
CA SER A 623 -3.63 23.28 12.25
C SER A 623 -2.60 22.16 12.50
N ARG A 624 -1.34 22.44 12.20
CA ARG A 624 -0.23 21.52 12.41
C ARG A 624 0.70 22.12 13.45
N LYS A 625 1.13 21.31 14.43
CA LYS A 625 1.97 21.80 15.54
C LYS A 625 3.07 20.80 15.85
N ILE A 626 4.20 21.31 16.33
CA ILE A 626 5.18 20.51 17.07
C ILE A 626 4.54 20.26 18.43
N ILE A 627 4.28 19.00 18.78
CA ILE A 627 3.63 18.68 20.07
C ILE A 627 4.61 18.21 21.14
N ALA A 628 5.78 17.70 20.74
CA ALA A 628 6.87 17.34 21.64
C ALA A 628 8.22 17.42 20.95
N VAL A 629 9.25 17.77 21.71
CA VAL A 629 10.65 17.59 21.35
C VAL A 629 11.29 16.81 22.49
N SER A 630 11.78 15.59 22.18
CA SER A 630 12.33 14.66 23.15
C SER A 630 13.76 14.26 22.74
N GLU A 631 14.68 14.29 23.69
CA GLU A 631 16.06 13.86 23.55
C GLU A 631 16.19 12.41 24.00
N ILE A 632 16.94 11.59 23.27
CA ILE A 632 17.34 10.25 23.70
C ILE A 632 18.60 10.37 24.53
N VAL A 633 18.54 9.89 25.76
CA VAL A 633 19.64 10.02 26.73
C VAL A 633 20.42 8.73 26.96
N GLY A 634 20.01 7.63 26.33
CA GLY A 634 20.68 6.33 26.38
C GLY A 634 19.74 5.17 26.69
N MET A 635 20.25 4.19 27.42
CA MET A 635 19.51 2.99 27.80
C MET A 635 19.51 2.80 29.32
N GLU A 636 18.38 2.36 29.86
CA GLU A 636 18.28 1.87 31.23
C GLU A 636 17.80 0.41 31.20
N GLY A 637 18.71 -0.51 31.48
CA GLY A 637 18.48 -1.94 31.26
C GLY A 637 18.23 -2.22 29.77
N ASP A 638 17.04 -2.72 29.44
CA ASP A 638 16.60 -3.02 28.07
C ASP A 638 15.69 -1.94 27.46
N VAL A 639 15.55 -0.77 28.11
CA VAL A 639 14.63 0.29 27.67
C VAL A 639 15.42 1.52 27.21
N VAL A 640 15.09 2.04 26.03
CA VAL A 640 15.60 3.34 25.55
C VAL A 640 15.00 4.44 26.42
N THR A 641 15.85 5.20 27.09
CA THR A 641 15.45 6.36 27.90
C THR A 641 15.46 7.63 27.07
N MET A 642 14.41 8.40 27.23
CA MET A 642 14.27 9.72 26.62
C MET A 642 13.73 10.72 27.62
N GLN A 643 14.12 11.97 27.44
CA GLN A 643 13.60 13.10 28.23
C GLN A 643 12.90 14.08 27.30
N GLU A 644 11.70 14.49 27.70
CA GLU A 644 10.93 15.50 26.98
C GLU A 644 11.46 16.89 27.36
N ILE A 645 11.89 17.66 26.37
CA ILE A 645 12.45 19.01 26.57
C ILE A 645 11.34 20.05 26.41
N ILE A 646 10.54 19.90 25.35
CA ILE A 646 9.47 20.81 24.97
C ILE A 646 8.21 20.02 24.72
N ARG A 647 7.06 20.54 25.16
CA ARG A 647 5.73 19.99 24.83
C ARG A 647 4.73 21.10 24.52
N PHE A 648 3.73 20.74 23.74
CA PHE A 648 2.56 21.58 23.52
C PHE A 648 1.44 21.12 24.47
N GLN A 649 1.06 22.00 25.39
CA GLN A 649 -0.04 21.77 26.32
C GLN A 649 -1.32 22.33 25.70
N GLN A 650 -2.21 21.46 25.25
CA GLN A 650 -3.53 21.86 24.75
C GLN A 650 -4.45 22.16 25.95
N HIS A 651 -5.09 23.31 25.96
CA HIS A 651 -6.06 23.72 26.99
C HIS A 651 -7.51 23.43 26.58
N GLY A 652 -7.80 23.48 25.28
CA GLY A 652 -9.14 23.22 24.77
C GLY A 652 -9.33 23.64 23.32
N VAL A 653 -10.57 23.91 22.98
CA VAL A 653 -10.98 24.40 21.66
C VAL A 653 -11.85 25.62 21.92
N ASP A 654 -11.59 26.72 21.23
CA ASP A 654 -12.35 27.95 21.37
C ASP A 654 -13.72 27.88 20.67
N LYS A 655 -14.50 29.00 20.74
CA LYS A 655 -15.83 29.10 20.14
C LYS A 655 -15.82 28.98 18.60
N ASP A 656 -14.69 29.28 17.98
CA ASP A 656 -14.47 29.19 16.53
C ASP A 656 -13.88 27.85 16.11
N ASN A 657 -13.91 26.86 17.01
CA ASN A 657 -13.37 25.52 16.84
C ASN A 657 -11.84 25.50 16.61
N LYS A 658 -11.10 26.54 17.03
CA LYS A 658 -9.64 26.59 16.99
C LYS A 658 -9.04 25.99 18.26
N VAL A 659 -7.96 25.26 18.09
CA VAL A 659 -7.22 24.65 19.19
C VAL A 659 -6.46 25.73 19.98
N SER A 660 -6.76 25.83 21.27
CA SER A 660 -6.08 26.69 22.23
C SER A 660 -5.06 25.88 23.03
N GLY A 661 -3.87 26.41 23.22
CA GLY A 661 -2.79 25.78 23.98
C GLY A 661 -1.52 26.61 23.97
N GLU A 662 -0.52 26.16 24.72
CA GLU A 662 0.77 26.83 24.84
C GLU A 662 1.92 25.83 24.73
N PHE A 663 3.07 26.33 24.27
CA PHE A 663 4.32 25.56 24.29
C PHE A 663 4.97 25.75 25.68
N GLN A 664 5.41 24.64 26.25
CA GLN A 664 6.02 24.61 27.57
C GLN A 664 7.42 23.98 27.48
N TYR A 665 8.36 24.59 28.15
CA TYR A 665 9.65 23.98 28.48
C TYR A 665 9.49 23.17 29.76
N THR A 666 9.95 21.93 29.77
CA THR A 666 9.80 21.01 30.91
C THR A 666 10.75 21.33 32.09
N GLY A 667 11.76 22.19 31.85
CA GLY A 667 12.80 22.49 32.83
C GLY A 667 13.96 21.50 32.83
N VAL A 668 13.90 20.48 31.97
CA VAL A 668 14.98 19.47 31.84
C VAL A 668 16.10 20.05 30.97
N GLN A 669 17.31 20.13 31.51
CA GLN A 669 18.47 20.61 30.74
C GLN A 669 18.85 19.58 29.68
N PRO A 670 18.87 19.95 28.37
CA PRO A 670 19.25 19.03 27.31
C PRO A 670 20.73 18.62 27.42
N GLN A 671 21.02 17.35 27.26
CA GLN A 671 22.39 16.83 27.25
C GLN A 671 23.13 17.20 25.95
N CYS A 672 22.40 17.42 24.87
CA CYS A 672 22.92 17.82 23.56
C CYS A 672 23.62 19.19 23.59
N MET A 673 23.47 19.99 24.64
CA MET A 673 24.22 21.24 24.84
C MET A 673 25.74 21.04 24.75
N ARG A 674 26.26 19.89 25.17
CA ARG A 674 27.70 19.57 25.05
C ARG A 674 28.17 19.59 23.59
N ARG A 675 27.32 19.11 22.67
CA ARG A 675 27.61 19.16 21.23
C ARG A 675 27.64 20.59 20.70
N PHE A 676 26.80 21.47 21.23
CA PHE A 676 26.83 22.88 20.83
C PHE A 676 28.20 23.51 21.16
N ASP A 677 28.71 23.22 22.36
CA ASP A 677 30.06 23.69 22.78
C ASP A 677 31.16 23.13 21.87
N GLU A 678 31.10 21.83 21.52
CA GLU A 678 32.05 21.17 20.62
C GLU A 678 32.08 21.77 19.20
N TYR A 679 30.90 22.19 18.71
CA TYR A 679 30.77 22.80 17.37
C TYR A 679 30.83 24.32 17.38
N GLY A 680 31.05 24.94 18.55
CA GLY A 680 31.16 26.38 18.70
C GLY A 680 29.84 27.13 18.44
N ILE A 681 28.73 26.51 18.78
CA ILE A 681 27.37 27.05 18.60
C ILE A 681 26.97 27.78 19.88
N GLU A 682 26.81 29.09 19.78
CA GLU A 682 26.29 29.90 20.88
C GLU A 682 24.77 29.73 21.01
N TYR A 683 24.33 29.03 22.03
CA TYR A 683 22.92 28.85 22.34
C TYR A 683 22.65 29.03 23.84
N ASP A 684 21.76 29.96 24.18
CA ASP A 684 21.34 30.17 25.55
C ASP A 684 20.06 29.36 25.87
N VAL A 685 20.20 28.24 26.62
CA VAL A 685 19.08 27.38 27.03
C VAL A 685 18.03 28.14 27.86
N ARG A 686 18.38 29.27 28.50
CA ARG A 686 17.45 30.10 29.25
C ARG A 686 16.37 30.70 28.33
N SER A 687 16.62 30.81 27.04
CA SER A 687 15.61 31.22 26.06
C SER A 687 14.38 30.30 26.10
N LEU A 688 14.57 28.99 26.32
CA LEU A 688 13.47 28.03 26.50
C LEU A 688 12.66 28.29 27.76
N SER A 689 13.26 28.82 28.85
CA SER A 689 12.56 29.12 30.08
C SER A 689 11.53 30.24 29.91
N THR A 690 11.65 31.05 28.84
CA THR A 690 10.64 32.07 28.50
C THR A 690 9.33 31.47 27.99
N LEU A 691 9.31 30.21 27.55
CA LEU A 691 8.09 29.51 27.13
C LEU A 691 7.09 29.30 28.26
N ALA A 692 7.56 29.21 29.52
CA ALA A 692 6.70 29.08 30.73
C ALA A 692 6.12 30.41 31.20
N SER A 693 6.70 31.55 30.74
CA SER A 693 6.34 32.89 31.22
C SER A 693 5.51 33.73 30.23
N THR A 694 5.55 33.35 28.96
CA THR A 694 4.74 34.02 27.94
C THR A 694 3.46 33.23 27.70
N GLY A 695 2.44 33.47 28.47
CA GLY A 695 1.05 33.12 28.17
C GLY A 695 0.60 33.85 26.88
N ALA A 696 1.22 33.57 25.79
CA ALA A 696 0.75 33.99 24.49
C ALA A 696 -0.43 33.06 24.13
N LEU A 697 -1.61 33.49 24.52
CA LEU A 697 -2.88 33.02 23.94
C LEU A 697 -2.84 33.26 22.43
N TRP A 698 -2.71 32.17 21.66
CA TRP A 698 -2.90 32.18 20.23
C TRP A 698 -4.27 31.65 19.85
#